data_df08aaa179e5dfab6465ab8329591fe2
#
_entry.id   df08aaa179e5dfab6465ab8329591fe2
#
_cell.length_a   1.000
_cell.length_b   1.000
_cell.length_c   1.000
_cell.angle_alpha   90.00
_cell.angle_beta   90.00
_cell.angle_gamma   90.00
#
_symmetry.space_group_name_H-M   'P 1'
#
loop_
_entity.id
_entity.type
_entity.pdbx_description
1 polymer ?
#
loop_
_entity_poly.entity_id
_entity_poly.type
_entity_poly.pdbx_seq_one_letter_code
_entity_poly.pdbx_strand_id
1 'polypeptide(L)'
;MKQHMYGTAIFWGQQVVALETSEAAYNDAYWLAQAYFLTHQYERAEQLLTTPLRCGAVPLPSDSHGETPVGTRGDALHAALTATRASSVLPPQLQERRRHADTYASVAPRQDAPKSAARTRVTSARRRKRSPSPSDPFQVSQEAPIPMDDEFSRLVVRADASERPGPCLVNWSAPCRYLAAQCQVRMGQFHEALALPGDDLTRWTGHAMSAKTPAIVGGLKQGSSVCHLRGQIYLRLDEPAKAKEAFMLALALDVKNYDSFVALVHGSLLGEEEQWSFVQTLEYAAQAGAEDHAQADMEWVRLMYTTQLSQRMVQHALHAAHARQSIVNAHEGMRSHPPVLYSFAEQLWQAMRFEDAFTVTQHILSLDAGFFLALPIHLGCMYYLPRLRPSLFLLAHKLTEAHPDSCEAWYAVGIWYAAAHRWSDARRYFSKASLLDPRFVPSWIAFGHSFALEGESDQAITAYSTAARKFPQAGLPRLFIGMEQLVQGNRSLALLFLESAAEELESDPLCANERGVALFLSGQVTEAMHLFLQAIQTASETQHPASAWSAVHLNLGMAYRRLHRDDDARECFLRVIELDAACAPAYIALGMCAHRQGDLAGAVGWYHEGLGIDPRDPVGTELLAIALDARAAQGLPEALALSVDETSVSMEESSAA
;
A
#
# COMPACT_ATOMS: atom_id res chain seq x y z
N MET A 1 31.87 17.80 3.82
CA MET A 1 30.54 17.20 3.68
C MET A 1 29.37 18.14 3.97
N LYS A 2 29.48 19.11 4.90
CA LYS A 2 28.40 20.09 5.19
C LYS A 2 27.92 20.93 3.99
N GLN A 3 28.60 20.89 2.85
CA GLN A 3 28.29 21.69 1.66
C GLN A 3 27.94 20.84 0.41
N HIS A 4 27.59 19.56 0.57
CA HIS A 4 27.29 18.62 -0.54
C HIS A 4 28.46 18.46 -1.56
N MET A 5 29.70 18.70 -1.13
CA MET A 5 30.89 18.57 -1.97
C MET A 5 31.43 17.14 -1.94
N TYR A 6 30.57 16.18 -2.29
CA TYR A 6 30.93 14.75 -2.25
C TYR A 6 32.09 14.40 -3.21
N GLY A 7 32.16 15.03 -4.39
CA GLY A 7 33.26 14.82 -5.32
C GLY A 7 34.63 15.20 -4.72
N THR A 8 34.70 16.32 -4.00
CA THR A 8 35.91 16.74 -3.30
C THR A 8 36.26 15.79 -2.16
N ALA A 9 35.25 15.32 -1.41
CA ALA A 9 35.46 14.35 -0.32
C ALA A 9 35.96 13.00 -0.85
N ILE A 10 35.45 12.54 -1.99
CA ILE A 10 35.91 11.32 -2.67
C ILE A 10 37.36 11.49 -3.14
N PHE A 11 37.68 12.59 -3.81
CA PHE A 11 39.04 12.84 -4.31
C PHE A 11 40.08 12.79 -3.18
N TRP A 12 39.88 13.56 -2.10
CA TRP A 12 40.80 13.56 -0.97
C TRP A 12 40.78 12.26 -0.16
N GLY A 13 39.62 11.63 0.00
CA GLY A 13 39.50 10.34 0.68
C GLY A 13 40.31 9.23 -0.01
N GLN A 14 40.32 9.21 -1.35
CA GLN A 14 41.17 8.30 -2.13
C GLN A 14 42.65 8.49 -1.85
N GLN A 15 43.10 9.76 -1.74
CA GLN A 15 44.49 10.07 -1.42
C GLN A 15 44.86 9.61 0.00
N VAL A 16 43.97 9.87 0.98
CA VAL A 16 44.21 9.45 2.38
C VAL A 16 44.30 7.94 2.47
N VAL A 17 43.37 7.19 1.92
CA VAL A 17 43.38 5.73 1.93
C VAL A 17 44.59 5.14 1.21
N ALA A 18 45.13 5.81 0.18
CA ALA A 18 46.31 5.37 -0.54
C ALA A 18 47.63 5.63 0.24
N LEU A 19 47.66 6.64 1.10
CA LEU A 19 48.85 7.06 1.84
C LEU A 19 48.95 6.43 3.23
N GLU A 20 47.82 6.03 3.83
CA GLU A 20 47.75 5.57 5.21
C GLU A 20 47.88 4.05 5.29
N THR A 21 48.81 3.58 6.11
CA THR A 21 49.11 2.15 6.30
C THR A 21 48.74 1.65 7.71
N SER A 22 48.13 2.50 8.54
CA SER A 22 47.73 2.20 9.92
C SER A 22 46.30 1.65 10.01
N GLU A 23 45.89 1.22 11.22
CA GLU A 23 44.48 0.84 11.48
C GLU A 23 43.47 1.96 11.18
N ALA A 24 43.91 3.22 11.23
CA ALA A 24 43.09 4.36 10.85
C ALA A 24 42.62 4.30 9.37
N ALA A 25 43.40 3.67 8.49
CA ALA A 25 43.06 3.45 7.10
C ALA A 25 41.72 2.71 6.91
N TYR A 26 41.34 1.80 7.83
CA TYR A 26 40.05 1.08 7.77
C TYR A 26 38.87 2.00 8.01
N ASN A 27 38.99 2.95 8.95
CA ASN A 27 37.95 3.94 9.21
C ASN A 27 37.83 4.91 8.04
N ASP A 28 38.94 5.36 7.48
CA ASP A 28 38.94 6.30 6.36
C ASP A 28 38.39 5.65 5.08
N ALA A 29 38.72 4.38 4.85
CA ALA A 29 38.16 3.59 3.76
C ALA A 29 36.63 3.36 3.94
N TYR A 30 36.15 3.14 5.17
CA TYR A 30 34.72 3.07 5.46
C TYR A 30 34.01 4.39 5.12
N TRP A 31 34.57 5.54 5.53
CA TRP A 31 34.01 6.85 5.20
C TRP A 31 34.04 7.15 3.69
N LEU A 32 35.07 6.70 2.99
CA LEU A 32 35.15 6.79 1.53
C LEU A 32 34.07 5.92 0.86
N ALA A 33 33.88 4.68 1.33
CA ALA A 33 32.83 3.79 0.85
C ALA A 33 31.44 4.42 1.08
N GLN A 34 31.22 5.05 2.21
CA GLN A 34 29.98 5.77 2.52
C GLN A 34 29.77 6.98 1.60
N ALA A 35 30.85 7.71 1.25
CA ALA A 35 30.78 8.80 0.27
C ALA A 35 30.42 8.28 -1.12
N TYR A 36 30.96 7.14 -1.56
CA TYR A 36 30.57 6.49 -2.81
C TYR A 36 29.08 6.05 -2.77
N PHE A 37 28.62 5.47 -1.68
CA PHE A 37 27.22 5.08 -1.52
C PHE A 37 26.27 6.29 -1.65
N LEU A 38 26.60 7.41 -0.98
CA LEU A 38 25.79 8.64 -1.04
C LEU A 38 25.78 9.32 -2.42
N THR A 39 26.80 9.04 -3.26
CA THR A 39 26.87 9.50 -4.65
C THR A 39 26.35 8.50 -5.66
N HIS A 40 25.65 7.45 -5.21
CA HIS A 40 25.09 6.36 -6.03
C HIS A 40 26.14 5.53 -6.81
N GLN A 41 27.41 5.56 -6.40
CA GLN A 41 28.50 4.77 -6.99
C GLN A 41 28.63 3.42 -6.25
N TYR A 42 27.58 2.60 -6.29
CA TYR A 42 27.45 1.40 -5.48
C TYR A 42 28.51 0.34 -5.77
N GLU A 43 28.86 0.13 -7.04
CA GLU A 43 29.91 -0.81 -7.45
C GLU A 43 31.28 -0.45 -6.86
N ARG A 44 31.62 0.86 -6.88
CA ARG A 44 32.90 1.34 -6.31
C ARG A 44 32.92 1.21 -4.78
N ALA A 45 31.79 1.46 -4.14
CA ALA A 45 31.65 1.28 -2.70
C ALA A 45 31.83 -0.20 -2.30
N GLU A 46 31.16 -1.12 -3.03
CA GLU A 46 31.28 -2.55 -2.80
C GLU A 46 32.71 -3.04 -3.04
N GLN A 47 33.32 -2.70 -4.17
CA GLN A 47 34.71 -3.06 -4.48
C GLN A 47 35.67 -2.63 -3.38
N LEU A 48 35.56 -1.40 -2.87
CA LEU A 48 36.40 -0.92 -1.79
C LEU A 48 36.18 -1.73 -0.47
N LEU A 49 34.96 -2.17 -0.20
CA LEU A 49 34.62 -2.92 1.00
C LEU A 49 35.02 -4.40 0.92
N THR A 50 34.99 -5.00 -0.28
CA THR A 50 35.25 -6.42 -0.52
C THR A 50 36.70 -6.71 -0.92
N THR A 51 37.44 -5.74 -1.47
CA THR A 51 38.85 -5.91 -1.82
C THR A 51 39.74 -5.79 -0.58
N PRO A 52 40.81 -6.63 -0.47
CA PRO A 52 41.75 -6.51 0.63
C PRO A 52 42.54 -5.20 0.52
N LEU A 53 42.54 -4.42 1.59
CA LEU A 53 43.36 -3.22 1.67
C LEU A 53 44.85 -3.60 1.81
N ARG A 54 45.72 -2.88 1.12
CA ARG A 54 47.18 -3.04 1.23
C ARG A 54 47.71 -2.33 2.50
N CYS A 55 47.34 -2.87 3.66
CA CYS A 55 47.86 -2.40 4.93
C CYS A 55 48.90 -3.41 5.42
N GLY A 56 49.98 -2.93 6.03
CA GLY A 56 50.98 -3.80 6.69
C GLY A 56 50.28 -4.71 7.70
N ALA A 57 50.79 -5.93 7.89
CA ALA A 57 50.17 -7.02 8.66
C ALA A 57 49.74 -6.58 10.07
N VAL A 58 48.47 -6.20 10.22
CA VAL A 58 47.82 -6.01 11.51
C VAL A 58 47.05 -7.30 11.83
N PRO A 59 47.26 -7.93 13.00
CA PRO A 59 46.50 -9.11 13.40
C PRO A 59 45.03 -8.75 13.51
N LEU A 60 44.16 -9.62 12.97
CA LEU A 60 42.69 -9.55 13.19
C LEU A 60 42.45 -9.40 14.70
N PRO A 61 41.59 -8.47 15.15
CA PRO A 61 41.18 -8.40 16.53
C PRO A 61 40.59 -9.76 16.91
N SER A 62 41.24 -10.49 17.81
CA SER A 62 40.70 -11.68 18.45
C SER A 62 39.37 -11.26 19.09
N ASP A 63 38.33 -12.09 18.99
CA ASP A 63 36.96 -11.90 19.50
C ASP A 63 36.88 -11.69 21.04
N SER A 64 37.69 -10.80 21.58
CA SER A 64 37.68 -10.39 22.98
C SER A 64 37.05 -9.00 23.08
N HIS A 65 35.78 -9.02 23.53
CA HIS A 65 35.05 -7.91 24.13
C HIS A 65 35.06 -6.55 23.41
N GLY A 66 33.98 -6.37 22.65
CA GLY A 66 33.51 -5.17 21.99
C GLY A 66 33.61 -3.87 22.75
N GLU A 67 34.65 -3.15 22.53
CA GLU A 67 34.60 -1.70 22.53
C GLU A 67 35.18 -1.26 21.18
N THR A 68 34.33 -0.80 20.28
CA THR A 68 34.79 -0.02 19.15
C THR A 68 35.43 1.25 19.71
N PRO A 69 36.69 1.56 19.39
CA PRO A 69 37.22 2.88 19.69
C PRO A 69 36.45 3.87 18.79
N VAL A 70 35.41 4.44 19.34
CA VAL A 70 34.68 5.56 18.74
C VAL A 70 35.61 6.76 18.82
N GLY A 71 36.42 6.92 17.79
CA GLY A 71 37.24 8.11 17.65
C GLY A 71 36.32 9.34 17.52
N THR A 72 36.51 10.31 18.41
CA THR A 72 35.78 11.57 18.54
C THR A 72 35.66 12.40 17.24
N ARG A 73 36.31 12.00 16.14
CA ARG A 73 36.17 12.60 14.80
C ARG A 73 35.05 12.01 13.95
N GLY A 74 34.68 10.73 14.10
CA GLY A 74 33.66 10.04 13.32
C GLY A 74 32.24 10.51 13.66
N ASP A 75 31.97 10.71 14.94
CA ASP A 75 30.64 11.11 15.44
C ASP A 75 30.24 12.52 14.96
N ALA A 76 31.20 13.44 14.87
CA ALA A 76 30.93 14.79 14.35
C ALA A 76 30.52 14.77 12.86
N LEU A 77 31.04 13.79 12.08
CA LEU A 77 30.73 13.66 10.66
C LEU A 77 29.37 12.97 10.44
N HIS A 78 29.06 11.96 11.24
CA HIS A 78 27.78 11.24 11.18
C HIS A 78 26.62 12.13 11.64
N ALA A 79 26.81 12.87 12.74
CA ALA A 79 25.84 13.88 13.21
C ALA A 79 25.63 15.01 12.18
N ALA A 80 26.68 15.36 11.43
CA ALA A 80 26.59 16.37 10.37
C ALA A 80 25.84 15.85 9.12
N LEU A 81 25.93 14.54 8.79
CA LEU A 81 25.23 13.91 7.67
C LEU A 81 23.74 13.68 7.98
N THR A 82 23.40 13.37 9.22
CA THR A 82 22.00 13.18 9.65
C THR A 82 21.29 14.51 9.85
N ALA A 83 21.98 15.56 10.33
CA ALA A 83 21.40 16.88 10.51
C ALA A 83 21.08 17.59 9.16
N THR A 84 21.77 17.26 8.06
CA THR A 84 21.50 17.84 6.74
C THR A 84 20.25 17.27 6.06
N ARG A 85 19.69 16.16 6.55
CA ARG A 85 18.43 15.62 6.05
C ARG A 85 17.19 16.36 6.58
N ALA A 86 17.34 17.15 7.63
CA ALA A 86 16.24 17.85 8.30
C ALA A 86 16.02 19.31 7.85
N SER A 87 16.85 19.89 6.99
CA SER A 87 16.67 21.28 6.54
C SER A 87 16.93 21.46 5.05
N SER A 88 15.99 21.02 4.22
CA SER A 88 15.90 21.42 2.82
C SER A 88 14.90 22.58 2.65
N VAL A 89 15.22 23.74 3.23
CA VAL A 89 14.62 25.01 2.82
C VAL A 89 15.66 25.76 2.00
N LEU A 90 15.47 25.80 0.69
CA LEU A 90 16.27 26.60 -0.22
C LEU A 90 16.06 28.10 0.07
N PRO A 91 17.13 28.92 0.12
CA PRO A 91 16.99 30.36 0.30
C PRO A 91 16.24 31.01 -0.87
N PRO A 92 15.46 32.07 -0.64
CA PRO A 92 14.52 32.67 -1.61
C PRO A 92 15.17 33.20 -2.88
N GLN A 93 16.46 33.47 -2.91
CA GLN A 93 17.15 34.09 -4.04
C GLN A 93 17.40 33.18 -5.26
N LEU A 94 17.19 31.87 -5.13
CA LEU A 94 17.33 30.94 -6.26
C LEU A 94 16.01 30.60 -6.96
N GLN A 95 14.86 31.03 -6.39
CA GLN A 95 13.55 30.83 -7.01
C GLN A 95 13.29 31.84 -8.14
N GLU A 96 13.91 33.01 -8.15
CA GLU A 96 13.70 33.99 -9.20
C GLU A 96 14.45 33.67 -10.52
N ARG A 97 15.56 32.96 -10.46
CA ARG A 97 16.29 32.57 -11.69
C ARG A 97 15.61 31.46 -12.50
N ARG A 98 14.73 30.68 -11.92
CA ARG A 98 13.95 29.65 -12.64
C ARG A 98 12.75 30.23 -13.39
N ARG A 99 12.17 31.34 -12.93
CA ARG A 99 11.01 31.97 -13.59
C ARG A 99 11.34 32.71 -14.89
N HIS A 100 12.61 32.99 -15.18
CA HIS A 100 13.03 33.66 -16.41
C HIS A 100 13.51 32.72 -17.52
N ALA A 101 13.62 31.41 -17.26
CA ALA A 101 14.03 30.44 -18.30
C ALA A 101 12.83 29.84 -19.07
N ASP A 102 11.62 29.89 -18.56
CA ASP A 102 10.45 29.26 -19.17
C ASP A 102 9.64 30.14 -20.12
N THR A 103 10.12 31.38 -20.40
CA THR A 103 9.38 32.35 -21.23
C THR A 103 9.75 32.35 -22.70
N TYR A 104 10.67 31.50 -23.18
CA TYR A 104 11.13 31.49 -24.58
C TYR A 104 10.98 30.16 -25.32
N ALA A 105 9.98 29.35 -25.01
CA ALA A 105 9.69 28.12 -25.75
C ALA A 105 8.21 28.00 -26.12
N SER A 106 7.70 28.95 -26.87
CA SER A 106 6.42 28.78 -27.57
C SER A 106 6.43 29.57 -28.87
N VAL A 107 6.91 28.99 -29.97
CA VAL A 107 6.44 29.20 -31.36
C VAL A 107 7.14 28.20 -32.26
N ALA A 108 6.45 27.21 -32.81
CA ALA A 108 6.73 26.63 -34.10
C ALA A 108 5.52 25.83 -34.62
N PRO A 109 5.21 25.95 -35.92
CA PRO A 109 4.00 25.38 -36.50
C PRO A 109 4.18 23.95 -37.03
N ARG A 110 3.06 23.27 -37.15
CA ARG A 110 2.87 21.96 -37.79
C ARG A 110 3.25 22.02 -39.28
N GLN A 111 3.83 20.96 -39.80
CA GLN A 111 3.54 20.46 -41.14
C GLN A 111 3.78 18.95 -41.29
N ASP A 112 3.01 18.38 -42.16
CA ASP A 112 2.56 17.04 -42.46
C ASP A 112 3.62 16.01 -42.90
N ALA A 113 3.24 14.71 -42.68
CA ALA A 113 3.86 13.54 -43.28
C ALA A 113 3.55 13.42 -44.81
N PRO A 114 4.28 12.65 -45.62
CA PRO A 114 3.86 11.29 -45.88
C PRO A 114 4.94 10.22 -46.13
N LYS A 115 4.42 9.00 -46.20
CA LYS A 115 4.96 7.65 -46.37
C LYS A 115 5.88 7.48 -47.63
N SER A 116 6.86 6.57 -47.56
CA SER A 116 6.95 5.29 -48.27
C SER A 116 8.38 4.90 -48.71
N ALA A 117 8.67 3.64 -48.42
CA ALA A 117 9.27 2.61 -49.26
C ALA A 117 10.77 2.60 -49.63
N ALA A 118 11.36 1.53 -49.12
CA ALA A 118 12.11 0.50 -49.89
C ALA A 118 13.57 0.71 -50.33
N ARG A 119 14.39 -0.23 -49.82
CA ARG A 119 15.43 -1.03 -50.52
C ARG A 119 16.54 -0.34 -51.33
N THR A 120 17.79 -0.55 -51.07
CA THR A 120 18.68 -1.60 -51.58
C THR A 120 20.17 -1.28 -51.34
N ARG A 121 20.91 -2.33 -51.20
CA ARG A 121 22.35 -2.55 -51.23
C ARG A 121 23.11 -1.73 -52.32
N VAL A 122 24.38 -1.43 -52.06
CA VAL A 122 25.55 -1.94 -52.82
C VAL A 122 26.80 -1.04 -52.62
N THR A 123 27.82 -1.58 -52.05
CA THR A 123 29.25 -1.67 -52.33
C THR A 123 30.03 -0.50 -52.95
N SER A 124 31.26 -0.43 -52.44
CA SER A 124 32.56 -0.22 -53.08
C SER A 124 33.16 1.18 -53.16
N ALA A 125 34.27 1.25 -52.48
CA ALA A 125 35.57 1.81 -52.86
C ALA A 125 35.65 2.92 -53.90
N ARG A 126 36.24 4.03 -53.50
CA ARG A 126 37.39 4.58 -54.26
C ARG A 126 38.15 5.69 -53.51
N ARG A 127 39.40 5.42 -53.35
CA ARG A 127 40.52 6.25 -52.97
C ARG A 127 40.68 7.43 -53.97
N ARG A 128 40.73 8.67 -53.49
CA ARG A 128 41.42 9.76 -54.23
C ARG A 128 42.19 10.64 -53.27
N LYS A 129 43.51 10.68 -53.59
CA LYS A 129 44.49 11.64 -53.08
C LYS A 129 44.14 13.05 -53.58
N ARG A 130 44.29 14.01 -52.68
CA ARG A 130 44.71 15.36 -53.08
C ARG A 130 45.54 16.05 -52.01
N SER A 131 46.56 16.65 -52.40
CA SER A 131 47.67 17.33 -51.79
C SER A 131 47.35 18.78 -51.34
N PRO A 132 48.31 19.53 -50.78
CA PRO A 132 48.21 20.31 -49.57
C PRO A 132 48.20 21.82 -49.76
N SER A 133 47.86 22.55 -48.71
CA SER A 133 48.49 23.85 -48.32
C SER A 133 47.51 24.74 -47.56
N PRO A 134 47.89 25.81 -46.87
CA PRO A 134 49.14 26.11 -46.20
C PRO A 134 48.98 26.64 -44.75
N SER A 135 50.04 26.54 -43.98
CA SER A 135 50.50 27.43 -42.88
C SER A 135 49.57 27.78 -41.71
N ASP A 136 49.77 27.09 -40.60
CA ASP A 136 49.47 27.54 -39.26
C ASP A 136 50.74 28.06 -38.56
N PRO A 137 50.71 29.24 -37.91
CA PRO A 137 51.87 29.81 -37.24
C PRO A 137 51.79 29.55 -35.72
N PHE A 138 51.95 28.30 -35.26
CA PHE A 138 52.29 27.97 -33.87
C PHE A 138 53.36 26.89 -33.88
N GLN A 139 54.60 27.30 -34.00
CA GLN A 139 55.74 26.48 -33.66
C GLN A 139 55.81 26.43 -32.14
N VAL A 140 55.32 25.34 -31.56
CA VAL A 140 55.67 24.90 -30.22
C VAL A 140 56.98 24.11 -30.34
N SER A 141 57.97 24.54 -29.63
CA SER A 141 59.31 23.93 -29.47
C SER A 141 59.15 22.42 -29.23
N GLN A 142 59.74 21.62 -30.09
CA GLN A 142 59.89 20.18 -29.88
C GLN A 142 60.84 19.94 -28.72
N GLU A 143 60.31 19.78 -27.52
CA GLU A 143 60.97 19.03 -26.46
C GLU A 143 60.99 17.57 -26.86
N ALA A 144 62.13 16.91 -26.68
CA ALA A 144 62.34 15.50 -27.02
C ALA A 144 61.31 14.61 -26.34
N PRO A 145 60.74 13.58 -27.00
CA PRO A 145 59.80 12.70 -26.37
C PRO A 145 60.46 11.99 -25.21
N ILE A 146 59.91 12.20 -24.00
CA ILE A 146 60.27 11.43 -22.81
C ILE A 146 59.93 9.97 -23.13
N PRO A 147 60.87 9.01 -22.93
CA PRO A 147 60.61 7.62 -23.22
C PRO A 147 59.47 7.10 -22.27
N MET A 148 58.29 6.93 -22.82
CA MET A 148 57.08 6.50 -22.11
C MET A 148 57.20 5.12 -21.46
N ASP A 149 58.13 4.30 -21.92
CA ASP A 149 58.31 2.91 -21.47
C ASP A 149 58.91 2.80 -20.04
N ASP A 150 59.74 3.75 -19.63
CA ASP A 150 60.36 3.72 -18.29
C ASP A 150 59.47 4.31 -17.19
N GLU A 151 58.60 5.25 -17.53
CA GLU A 151 57.71 5.87 -16.56
C GLU A 151 56.45 4.95 -16.32
N PHE A 152 55.98 4.30 -17.37
CA PHE A 152 54.90 3.32 -17.28
C PHE A 152 55.33 2.08 -16.49
N SER A 153 56.58 1.63 -16.64
CA SER A 153 57.12 0.48 -15.89
C SER A 153 57.36 0.79 -14.40
N ARG A 154 57.51 2.07 -14.02
CA ARG A 154 57.60 2.51 -12.62
C ARG A 154 56.24 2.73 -11.98
N LEU A 155 55.20 3.08 -12.75
CA LEU A 155 53.84 3.26 -12.27
C LEU A 155 53.09 1.93 -12.12
N VAL A 156 53.39 0.93 -12.93
CA VAL A 156 52.88 -0.42 -12.78
C VAL A 156 53.74 -1.18 -11.76
N VAL A 157 53.48 -0.96 -10.50
CA VAL A 157 54.02 -1.79 -9.43
C VAL A 157 53.55 -3.23 -9.67
N ARG A 158 54.47 -4.12 -10.08
CA ARG A 158 54.22 -5.56 -10.06
C ARG A 158 53.87 -5.92 -8.64
N ALA A 159 52.65 -6.44 -8.46
CA ALA A 159 52.23 -6.99 -7.19
C ALA A 159 53.20 -8.10 -6.83
N ASP A 160 54.15 -7.82 -5.94
CA ASP A 160 55.06 -8.82 -5.41
C ASP A 160 54.20 -9.90 -4.72
N ALA A 161 54.30 -11.13 -5.22
CA ALA A 161 53.56 -12.29 -4.73
C ALA A 161 53.87 -12.69 -3.25
N SER A 162 54.65 -11.87 -2.56
CA SER A 162 55.03 -12.07 -1.15
C SER A 162 54.19 -11.29 -0.14
N GLU A 163 53.36 -10.31 -0.58
CA GLU A 163 52.45 -9.59 0.32
C GLU A 163 51.20 -10.43 0.55
N ARG A 164 51.01 -10.88 1.78
CA ARG A 164 49.74 -11.51 2.17
C ARG A 164 48.63 -10.48 2.00
N PRO A 165 47.52 -10.81 1.28
CA PRO A 165 46.42 -9.89 1.17
C PRO A 165 45.92 -9.52 2.57
N GLY A 166 45.82 -8.23 2.85
CA GLY A 166 45.24 -7.72 4.09
C GLY A 166 43.77 -8.14 4.24
N PRO A 167 43.18 -8.04 5.43
CA PRO A 167 41.80 -8.38 5.64
C PRO A 167 40.89 -7.43 4.84
N CYS A 168 39.82 -7.98 4.26
CA CYS A 168 38.79 -7.18 3.63
C CYS A 168 37.98 -6.39 4.69
N LEU A 169 37.55 -5.17 4.40
CA LEU A 169 36.73 -4.34 5.31
C LEU A 169 35.45 -5.05 5.75
N VAL A 170 34.83 -5.84 4.88
CA VAL A 170 33.67 -6.67 5.19
C VAL A 170 33.92 -7.63 6.37
N ASN A 171 35.16 -8.14 6.53
CA ASN A 171 35.51 -9.03 7.62
C ASN A 171 35.94 -8.26 8.89
N TRP A 172 36.24 -6.98 8.77
CA TRP A 172 36.76 -6.18 9.88
C TRP A 172 35.63 -5.67 10.80
N SER A 173 34.50 -5.20 10.25
CA SER A 173 33.44 -4.64 11.10
C SER A 173 32.05 -4.88 10.55
N ALA A 174 31.08 -4.91 11.47
CA ALA A 174 29.66 -5.06 11.16
C ALA A 174 29.08 -3.90 10.33
N PRO A 175 29.42 -2.61 10.58
CA PRO A 175 28.99 -1.51 9.72
C PRO A 175 29.46 -1.65 8.27
N CYS A 176 30.69 -2.15 8.03
CA CYS A 176 31.19 -2.37 6.68
C CYS A 176 30.38 -3.45 5.95
N ARG A 177 30.06 -4.57 6.63
CA ARG A 177 29.18 -5.61 6.08
C ARG A 177 27.79 -5.08 5.74
N TYR A 178 27.21 -4.32 6.62
CA TYR A 178 25.91 -3.70 6.42
C TYR A 178 25.91 -2.77 5.20
N LEU A 179 26.92 -1.92 5.07
CA LEU A 179 27.08 -1.00 3.94
C LEU A 179 27.28 -1.76 2.62
N ALA A 180 28.09 -2.83 2.62
CA ALA A 180 28.30 -3.69 1.45
C ALA A 180 26.99 -4.37 1.02
N ALA A 181 26.25 -4.93 1.98
CA ALA A 181 24.92 -5.52 1.70
C ALA A 181 23.95 -4.48 1.15
N GLN A 182 23.94 -3.24 1.66
CA GLN A 182 23.14 -2.16 1.11
C GLN A 182 23.53 -1.81 -0.35
N CYS A 183 24.84 -1.81 -0.67
CA CYS A 183 25.30 -1.60 -2.05
C CYS A 183 24.76 -2.68 -2.98
N GLN A 184 24.88 -3.95 -2.58
CA GLN A 184 24.39 -5.09 -3.37
C GLN A 184 22.87 -5.07 -3.56
N VAL A 185 22.11 -4.68 -2.54
CA VAL A 185 20.65 -4.48 -2.67
C VAL A 185 20.32 -3.39 -3.69
N ARG A 186 21.09 -2.29 -3.70
CA ARG A 186 20.90 -1.21 -4.69
C ARG A 186 21.29 -1.62 -6.12
N MET A 187 22.20 -2.58 -6.26
CA MET A 187 22.58 -3.17 -7.55
C MET A 187 21.66 -4.32 -7.99
N GLY A 188 20.73 -4.75 -7.13
CA GLY A 188 19.81 -5.86 -7.42
C GLY A 188 20.38 -7.26 -7.15
N GLN A 189 21.52 -7.37 -6.52
CA GLN A 189 22.21 -8.63 -6.18
C GLN A 189 21.69 -9.19 -4.84
N PHE A 190 20.41 -9.58 -4.79
CA PHE A 190 19.72 -9.90 -3.53
C PHE A 190 20.29 -11.14 -2.81
N HIS A 191 20.69 -12.19 -3.55
CA HIS A 191 21.23 -13.41 -2.96
C HIS A 191 22.60 -13.18 -2.34
N GLU A 192 23.45 -12.39 -3.00
CA GLU A 192 24.78 -12.03 -2.47
C GLU A 192 24.64 -11.16 -1.23
N ALA A 193 23.70 -10.20 -1.26
CA ALA A 193 23.39 -9.34 -0.13
C ALA A 193 22.88 -10.11 1.11
N LEU A 194 22.20 -11.25 0.95
CA LEU A 194 21.81 -12.12 2.06
C LEU A 194 23.01 -12.90 2.65
N ALA A 195 23.99 -13.28 1.81
CA ALA A 195 25.14 -14.05 2.26
C ALA A 195 26.12 -13.23 3.13
N LEU A 196 26.21 -11.90 2.89
CA LEU A 196 27.14 -11.03 3.61
C LEU A 196 26.87 -10.90 5.11
N PRO A 197 25.63 -10.72 5.60
CA PRO A 197 25.33 -10.71 7.02
C PRO A 197 25.50 -12.07 7.70
N GLY A 198 25.51 -13.17 6.90
CA GLY A 198 25.59 -14.56 7.37
C GLY A 198 24.26 -15.07 7.95
N ASP A 199 24.10 -16.40 7.95
CA ASP A 199 22.92 -17.06 8.56
C ASP A 199 22.98 -17.03 10.10
N ASP A 200 24.15 -16.82 10.68
CA ASP A 200 24.35 -16.73 12.12
C ASP A 200 23.79 -15.41 12.68
N LEU A 201 22.46 -15.31 12.69
CA LEU A 201 21.75 -14.29 13.48
C LEU A 201 22.22 -14.35 14.95
N THR A 202 22.60 -15.52 15.45
CA THR A 202 23.13 -15.75 16.79
C THR A 202 24.39 -14.93 17.06
N ARG A 203 25.26 -14.68 16.08
CA ARG A 203 26.39 -13.75 16.22
C ARG A 203 25.96 -12.29 16.43
N TRP A 204 24.85 -11.91 15.83
CA TRP A 204 24.29 -10.56 15.96
C TRP A 204 23.34 -10.46 17.16
N THR A 205 22.58 -11.52 17.45
CA THR A 205 21.65 -11.60 18.57
C THR A 205 22.33 -12.05 19.87
N GLY A 206 23.37 -12.87 19.82
CA GLY A 206 24.08 -13.37 21.00
C GLY A 206 24.72 -12.28 21.87
N HIS A 207 25.16 -11.18 21.27
CA HIS A 207 25.58 -9.98 21.97
C HIS A 207 24.48 -8.92 22.16
N ALA A 208 23.44 -8.94 21.33
CA ALA A 208 22.34 -7.98 21.40
C ALA A 208 21.23 -8.39 22.38
N MET A 209 21.10 -9.68 22.72
CA MET A 209 20.18 -10.17 23.76
C MET A 209 20.67 -9.82 25.19
N SER A 210 21.89 -9.37 25.35
CA SER A 210 22.27 -8.74 26.61
C SER A 210 21.65 -7.34 26.65
N ALA A 211 20.61 -7.17 27.46
CA ALA A 211 19.95 -5.89 27.76
C ALA A 211 20.90 -4.78 28.26
N LYS A 212 22.21 -5.07 28.33
CA LYS A 212 23.27 -4.21 28.89
C LYS A 212 24.17 -3.56 27.85
N THR A 213 23.99 -3.76 26.53
CA THR A 213 24.66 -2.90 25.57
C THR A 213 24.07 -1.51 25.65
N PRO A 214 24.82 -0.47 26.08
CA PRO A 214 24.27 0.88 26.13
C PRO A 214 23.77 1.24 24.74
N ALA A 215 22.48 1.60 24.66
CA ALA A 215 21.94 2.17 23.45
C ALA A 215 22.84 3.36 23.10
N ILE A 216 23.38 3.39 21.89
CA ILE A 216 23.98 4.62 21.35
C ILE A 216 22.90 5.67 21.49
N VAL A 217 23.14 6.69 22.30
CA VAL A 217 22.15 7.70 22.63
C VAL A 217 21.53 8.23 21.32
N GLY A 218 20.26 7.88 21.06
CA GLY A 218 19.52 8.30 19.87
C GLY A 218 19.69 7.46 18.59
N GLY A 219 20.52 6.40 18.57
CA GLY A 219 20.71 5.53 17.39
C GLY A 219 19.95 4.21 17.45
N LEU A 220 19.68 3.60 16.27
CA LEU A 220 19.18 2.24 16.16
C LEU A 220 20.31 1.23 16.41
N LYS A 221 19.97 0.14 17.10
CA LYS A 221 20.89 -0.99 17.23
C LYS A 221 21.20 -1.58 15.85
N GLN A 222 22.47 -1.83 15.57
CA GLN A 222 22.90 -2.31 14.25
C GLN A 222 22.27 -3.66 13.86
N GLY A 223 22.09 -4.58 14.83
CA GLY A 223 21.39 -5.83 14.61
C GLY A 223 19.97 -5.63 14.09
N SER A 224 19.25 -4.65 14.62
CA SER A 224 17.91 -4.27 14.13
C SER A 224 17.93 -3.78 12.69
N SER A 225 18.91 -2.94 12.34
CA SER A 225 19.07 -2.44 10.95
C SER A 225 19.40 -3.55 9.96
N VAL A 226 20.23 -4.53 10.36
CA VAL A 226 20.55 -5.71 9.54
C VAL A 226 19.32 -6.60 9.34
N CYS A 227 18.55 -6.86 10.40
CA CYS A 227 17.29 -7.61 10.29
C CYS A 227 16.27 -6.91 9.39
N HIS A 228 16.17 -5.58 9.51
CA HIS A 228 15.35 -4.77 8.62
C HIS A 228 15.76 -4.93 7.14
N LEU A 229 17.07 -4.82 6.85
CA LEU A 229 17.60 -5.00 5.49
C LEU A 229 17.29 -6.40 4.94
N ARG A 230 17.44 -7.45 5.76
CA ARG A 230 17.07 -8.83 5.39
C ARG A 230 15.57 -8.93 5.06
N GLY A 231 14.72 -8.32 5.87
CA GLY A 231 13.29 -8.24 5.60
C GLY A 231 12.98 -7.58 4.25
N GLN A 232 13.64 -6.47 3.94
CA GLN A 232 13.51 -5.81 2.64
C GLN A 232 13.95 -6.69 1.47
N ILE A 233 15.06 -7.43 1.62
CA ILE A 233 15.55 -8.36 0.59
C ILE A 233 14.54 -9.49 0.38
N TYR A 234 14.02 -10.11 1.45
CA TYR A 234 13.00 -11.16 1.33
C TYR A 234 11.72 -10.66 0.65
N LEU A 235 11.32 -9.41 0.87
CA LEU A 235 10.19 -8.81 0.13
C LEU A 235 10.49 -8.68 -1.38
N ARG A 236 11.74 -8.40 -1.76
CA ARG A 236 12.15 -8.33 -3.18
C ARG A 236 12.24 -9.70 -3.82
N LEU A 237 12.51 -10.74 -3.03
CA LEU A 237 12.53 -12.15 -3.46
C LEU A 237 11.14 -12.81 -3.44
N ASP A 238 10.08 -12.07 -3.10
CA ASP A 238 8.69 -12.56 -2.98
C ASP A 238 8.54 -13.67 -1.90
N GLU A 239 9.29 -13.54 -0.80
CA GLU A 239 9.24 -14.43 0.38
C GLU A 239 8.65 -13.69 1.60
N PRO A 240 7.33 -13.43 1.65
CA PRO A 240 6.73 -12.58 2.69
C PRO A 240 6.80 -13.19 4.10
N ALA A 241 6.78 -14.52 4.24
CA ALA A 241 6.87 -15.18 5.54
C ALA A 241 8.22 -14.93 6.22
N LYS A 242 9.33 -15.09 5.49
CA LYS A 242 10.66 -14.79 6.01
C LYS A 242 10.88 -13.30 6.25
N ALA A 243 10.28 -12.45 5.41
CA ALA A 243 10.31 -11.01 5.60
C ALA A 243 9.62 -10.60 6.90
N LYS A 244 8.44 -11.17 7.20
CA LYS A 244 7.71 -10.98 8.45
C LYS A 244 8.58 -11.31 9.66
N GLU A 245 9.17 -12.51 9.70
CA GLU A 245 10.05 -12.94 10.79
C GLU A 245 11.24 -11.99 10.99
N ALA A 246 11.86 -11.56 9.88
CA ALA A 246 13.01 -10.64 9.92
C ALA A 246 12.62 -9.25 10.48
N PHE A 247 11.47 -8.70 10.11
CA PHE A 247 10.99 -7.42 10.65
C PHE A 247 10.53 -7.53 12.11
N MET A 248 9.87 -8.64 12.50
CA MET A 248 9.51 -8.89 13.89
C MET A 248 10.76 -8.96 14.77
N LEU A 249 11.78 -9.66 14.31
CA LEU A 249 13.06 -9.73 15.00
C LEU A 249 13.75 -8.35 15.07
N ALA A 250 13.67 -7.54 14.02
CA ALA A 250 14.21 -6.18 14.02
C ALA A 250 13.60 -5.32 15.13
N LEU A 251 12.29 -5.40 15.34
CA LEU A 251 11.57 -4.70 16.42
C LEU A 251 11.84 -5.30 17.80
N ALA A 252 11.98 -6.63 17.90
CA ALA A 252 12.36 -7.28 19.15
C ALA A 252 13.76 -6.86 19.63
N LEU A 253 14.69 -6.61 18.69
CA LEU A 253 16.03 -6.10 18.99
C LEU A 253 16.02 -4.61 19.35
N ASP A 254 15.23 -3.80 18.63
CA ASP A 254 15.12 -2.36 18.86
C ASP A 254 13.73 -1.86 18.45
N VAL A 255 12.92 -1.55 19.45
CA VAL A 255 11.54 -1.06 19.26
C VAL A 255 11.51 0.27 18.49
N LYS A 256 12.58 1.06 18.49
CA LYS A 256 12.66 2.34 17.78
C LYS A 256 12.75 2.21 16.26
N ASN A 257 12.83 0.99 15.72
CA ASN A 257 12.91 0.74 14.27
C ASN A 257 11.55 0.93 13.59
N TYR A 258 11.17 2.19 13.38
CA TYR A 258 9.89 2.56 12.79
C TYR A 258 9.71 2.01 11.37
N ASP A 259 10.77 1.93 10.56
CA ASP A 259 10.69 1.40 9.19
C ASP A 259 10.25 -0.07 9.17
N SER A 260 10.73 -0.87 10.16
CA SER A 260 10.29 -2.27 10.32
C SER A 260 8.83 -2.36 10.78
N PHE A 261 8.39 -1.47 11.65
CA PHE A 261 7.00 -1.37 12.08
C PHE A 261 6.08 -1.06 10.89
N VAL A 262 6.42 -0.05 10.09
CA VAL A 262 5.65 0.32 8.89
C VAL A 262 5.57 -0.84 7.90
N ALA A 263 6.69 -1.55 7.68
CA ALA A 263 6.70 -2.70 6.77
C ALA A 263 5.78 -3.84 7.25
N LEU A 264 5.67 -4.06 8.56
CA LEU A 264 4.79 -5.10 9.14
C LEU A 264 3.31 -4.70 9.08
N VAL A 265 2.98 -3.50 9.52
CA VAL A 265 1.59 -3.04 9.70
C VAL A 265 1.01 -2.55 8.37
N HIS A 266 1.60 -1.52 7.77
CA HIS A 266 1.09 -0.96 6.51
C HIS A 266 1.44 -1.81 5.29
N GLY A 267 2.47 -2.66 5.38
CA GLY A 267 2.81 -3.66 4.36
C GLY A 267 1.91 -4.90 4.36
N SER A 268 0.90 -4.98 5.23
CA SER A 268 -0.03 -6.11 5.36
C SER A 268 0.67 -7.47 5.52
N LEU A 269 1.73 -7.51 6.34
CA LEU A 269 2.44 -8.75 6.67
C LEU A 269 1.88 -9.43 7.92
N LEU A 270 1.18 -8.69 8.78
CA LEU A 270 0.50 -9.18 9.98
C LEU A 270 -1.01 -9.09 9.80
N GLY A 271 -1.75 -10.08 10.29
CA GLY A 271 -3.20 -10.01 10.46
C GLY A 271 -3.58 -8.96 11.51
N GLU A 272 -4.84 -8.54 11.56
CA GLU A 272 -5.28 -7.46 12.44
C GLU A 272 -5.08 -7.78 13.93
N GLU A 273 -5.51 -8.94 14.37
CA GLU A 273 -5.33 -9.40 15.76
C GLU A 273 -3.85 -9.62 16.09
N GLU A 274 -3.10 -10.15 15.14
CA GLU A 274 -1.67 -10.37 15.29
C GLU A 274 -0.89 -9.06 15.45
N GLN A 275 -1.29 -7.98 14.74
CA GLN A 275 -0.69 -6.65 14.91
C GLN A 275 -0.83 -6.16 16.35
N TRP A 276 -2.03 -6.28 16.93
CA TRP A 276 -2.32 -5.83 18.29
C TRP A 276 -1.58 -6.67 19.32
N SER A 277 -1.62 -7.99 19.22
CA SER A 277 -0.92 -8.88 20.13
C SER A 277 0.59 -8.67 20.06
N PHE A 278 1.16 -8.56 18.88
CA PHE A 278 2.60 -8.35 18.68
C PHE A 278 3.08 -7.04 19.33
N VAL A 279 2.41 -5.91 19.05
CA VAL A 279 2.81 -4.61 19.62
C VAL A 279 2.72 -4.61 21.14
N GLN A 280 1.73 -5.29 21.75
CA GLN A 280 1.63 -5.37 23.20
C GLN A 280 2.67 -6.32 23.83
N THR A 281 3.18 -7.31 23.10
CA THR A 281 4.19 -8.26 23.58
C THR A 281 5.62 -7.74 23.48
N LEU A 282 5.88 -6.61 22.80
CA LEU A 282 7.21 -6.02 22.71
C LEU A 282 7.74 -5.59 24.10
N GLU A 283 8.98 -5.94 24.38
CA GLU A 283 9.62 -5.67 25.68
C GLU A 283 10.13 -4.20 25.78
N TYR A 284 9.22 -3.24 25.87
CA TYR A 284 9.55 -1.81 25.96
C TYR A 284 10.40 -1.48 27.19
N ALA A 285 10.00 -2.00 28.35
CA ALA A 285 10.68 -1.73 29.61
C ALA A 285 12.13 -2.32 29.65
N ALA A 286 12.33 -3.51 29.09
CA ALA A 286 13.66 -4.13 29.04
C ALA A 286 14.63 -3.35 28.13
N GLN A 287 14.10 -2.68 27.11
CA GLN A 287 14.90 -1.86 26.19
C GLN A 287 15.15 -0.43 26.68
N ALA A 288 14.34 0.06 27.62
CA ALA A 288 14.47 1.39 28.20
C ALA A 288 15.71 1.56 29.12
N GLY A 289 16.18 0.48 29.72
CA GLY A 289 17.22 0.57 30.75
C GLY A 289 16.64 0.99 32.11
N ALA A 290 17.52 1.39 33.07
CA ALA A 290 17.15 1.67 34.44
C ALA A 290 16.78 3.14 34.70
N GLU A 291 16.81 4.01 33.70
CA GLU A 291 16.51 5.44 33.85
C GLU A 291 15.01 5.71 33.68
N ASP A 292 14.41 6.45 34.60
CA ASP A 292 12.96 6.79 34.59
C ASP A 292 12.55 7.53 33.30
N HIS A 293 13.40 8.40 32.79
CA HIS A 293 13.16 9.13 31.54
C HIS A 293 13.09 8.17 30.32
N ALA A 294 13.97 7.16 30.29
CA ALA A 294 13.98 6.20 29.21
C ALA A 294 12.74 5.29 29.21
N GLN A 295 12.16 5.03 30.38
CA GLN A 295 10.89 4.29 30.50
C GLN A 295 9.71 5.10 29.95
N ALA A 296 9.67 6.41 30.26
CA ALA A 296 8.65 7.30 29.71
C ALA A 296 8.73 7.43 28.18
N ASP A 297 9.96 7.48 27.63
CA ASP A 297 10.20 7.52 26.18
C ASP A 297 9.72 6.23 25.49
N MET A 298 9.92 5.06 26.11
CA MET A 298 9.47 3.79 25.55
C MET A 298 7.95 3.63 25.63
N GLU A 299 7.32 4.10 26.70
CA GLU A 299 5.84 4.15 26.78
C GLU A 299 5.25 5.08 25.72
N TRP A 300 5.94 6.20 25.42
CA TRP A 300 5.59 7.07 24.32
C TRP A 300 5.63 6.34 22.96
N VAL A 301 6.69 5.57 22.69
CA VAL A 301 6.79 4.75 21.47
C VAL A 301 5.63 3.75 21.39
N ARG A 302 5.29 3.08 22.50
CA ARG A 302 4.15 2.15 22.57
C ARG A 302 2.84 2.84 22.22
N LEU A 303 2.56 4.00 22.79
CA LEU A 303 1.37 4.78 22.49
C LEU A 303 1.32 5.19 21.01
N MET A 304 2.43 5.68 20.46
CA MET A 304 2.51 6.06 19.04
C MET A 304 2.25 4.88 18.11
N TYR A 305 2.81 3.71 18.38
CA TYR A 305 2.54 2.50 17.60
C TYR A 305 1.08 2.06 17.71
N THR A 306 0.52 2.08 18.92
CA THR A 306 -0.89 1.75 19.14
C THR A 306 -1.84 2.62 18.32
N THR A 307 -1.53 3.90 18.10
CA THR A 307 -2.36 4.77 17.26
C THR A 307 -2.36 4.39 15.77
N GLN A 308 -1.38 3.63 15.30
CA GLN A 308 -1.22 3.28 13.88
C GLN A 308 -1.64 1.84 13.55
N LEU A 309 -2.15 1.09 14.55
CA LEU A 309 -2.69 -0.26 14.34
C LEU A 309 -4.08 -0.20 13.72
N SER A 310 -4.49 -1.29 13.06
CA SER A 310 -5.84 -1.43 12.51
C SER A 310 -6.93 -1.14 13.55
N GLN A 311 -7.94 -0.38 13.17
CA GLN A 311 -9.04 0.08 14.04
C GLN A 311 -10.40 -0.48 13.61
N ARG A 312 -10.45 -1.60 12.89
CA ARG A 312 -11.71 -2.19 12.42
C ARG A 312 -12.56 -2.74 13.54
N MET A 313 -11.92 -3.37 14.53
CA MET A 313 -12.64 -3.86 15.72
C MET A 313 -12.93 -2.70 16.68
N VAL A 314 -14.14 -2.67 17.26
CA VAL A 314 -14.57 -1.61 18.20
C VAL A 314 -13.60 -1.47 19.38
N GLN A 315 -13.13 -2.56 19.94
CA GLN A 315 -12.17 -2.55 21.05
C GLN A 315 -10.85 -1.88 20.65
N HIS A 316 -10.35 -2.20 19.46
CA HIS A 316 -9.13 -1.62 18.89
C HIS A 316 -9.28 -0.13 18.62
N ALA A 317 -10.42 0.29 18.07
CA ALA A 317 -10.73 1.70 17.87
C ALA A 317 -10.77 2.49 19.18
N LEU A 318 -11.33 1.92 20.25
CA LEU A 318 -11.35 2.53 21.58
C LEU A 318 -9.94 2.64 22.19
N HIS A 319 -9.13 1.59 22.08
CA HIS A 319 -7.75 1.62 22.55
C HIS A 319 -6.91 2.65 21.80
N ALA A 320 -7.03 2.72 20.47
CA ALA A 320 -6.36 3.73 19.66
C ALA A 320 -6.82 5.16 20.00
N ALA A 321 -8.12 5.35 20.25
CA ALA A 321 -8.66 6.64 20.67
C ALA A 321 -8.10 7.06 22.03
N HIS A 322 -8.02 6.12 22.99
CA HIS A 322 -7.42 6.37 24.30
C HIS A 322 -5.92 6.71 24.19
N ALA A 323 -5.17 5.98 23.34
CA ALA A 323 -3.77 6.28 23.09
C ALA A 323 -3.58 7.68 22.49
N ARG A 324 -4.39 8.08 21.48
CA ARG A 324 -4.38 9.43 20.91
C ARG A 324 -4.66 10.49 21.99
N GLN A 325 -5.67 10.27 22.83
CA GLN A 325 -6.01 11.20 23.89
C GLN A 325 -4.88 11.35 24.91
N SER A 326 -4.22 10.24 25.27
CA SER A 326 -3.07 10.26 26.18
C SER A 326 -1.89 11.05 25.59
N ILE A 327 -1.59 10.85 24.30
CA ILE A 327 -0.55 11.59 23.57
C ILE A 327 -0.83 13.10 23.54
N VAL A 328 -2.06 13.49 23.19
CA VAL A 328 -2.46 14.90 23.11
C VAL A 328 -2.47 15.56 24.50
N ASN A 329 -2.89 14.83 25.54
CA ASN A 329 -2.89 15.34 26.91
C ASN A 329 -1.46 15.56 27.45
N ALA A 330 -0.51 14.68 27.06
CA ALA A 330 0.89 14.83 27.46
C ALA A 330 1.57 16.02 26.77
N HIS A 331 1.27 16.23 25.47
CA HIS A 331 1.88 17.31 24.69
C HIS A 331 0.85 17.90 23.72
N GLU A 332 0.40 19.12 23.97
CA GLU A 332 -0.60 19.82 23.15
C GLU A 332 -0.16 19.97 21.67
N GLY A 333 1.14 20.13 21.40
CA GLY A 333 1.71 20.18 20.05
C GLY A 333 1.47 18.93 19.21
N MET A 334 1.22 17.77 19.84
CA MET A 334 0.92 16.52 19.14
C MET A 334 -0.50 16.48 18.55
N ARG A 335 -1.35 17.41 18.93
CA ARG A 335 -2.71 17.53 18.35
C ARG A 335 -2.69 17.75 16.84
N SER A 336 -1.67 18.44 16.32
CA SER A 336 -1.48 18.71 14.89
C SER A 336 -0.46 17.78 14.24
N HIS A 337 -0.03 16.72 14.91
CA HIS A 337 0.98 15.82 14.36
C HIS A 337 0.38 14.88 13.31
N PRO A 338 0.91 14.82 12.07
CA PRO A 338 0.32 14.07 10.96
C PRO A 338 -0.01 12.59 11.27
N PRO A 339 0.86 11.76 11.88
CA PRO A 339 0.54 10.39 12.26
C PRO A 339 -0.63 10.25 13.23
N VAL A 340 -0.78 11.19 14.20
CA VAL A 340 -1.90 11.17 15.16
C VAL A 340 -3.21 11.52 14.46
N LEU A 341 -3.17 12.53 13.58
CA LEU A 341 -4.31 12.90 12.75
C LEU A 341 -4.69 11.77 11.76
N TYR A 342 -3.70 11.08 11.21
CA TYR A 342 -3.93 9.95 10.33
C TYR A 342 -4.70 8.81 11.02
N SER A 343 -4.31 8.47 12.25
CA SER A 343 -5.06 7.50 13.06
C SER A 343 -6.53 7.91 13.27
N PHE A 344 -6.79 9.20 13.43
CA PHE A 344 -8.17 9.69 13.54
C PHE A 344 -8.89 9.66 12.19
N ALA A 345 -8.21 10.00 11.10
CA ALA A 345 -8.78 9.89 9.75
C ALA A 345 -9.13 8.45 9.39
N GLU A 346 -8.29 7.47 9.78
CA GLU A 346 -8.54 6.05 9.59
C GLU A 346 -9.79 5.59 10.36
N GLN A 347 -9.95 6.00 11.63
CA GLN A 347 -11.16 5.72 12.40
C GLN A 347 -12.42 6.27 11.71
N LEU A 348 -12.36 7.51 11.22
CA LEU A 348 -13.49 8.13 10.52
C LEU A 348 -13.79 7.41 9.18
N TRP A 349 -12.76 6.97 8.49
CA TRP A 349 -12.87 6.18 7.26
C TRP A 349 -13.55 4.82 7.54
N GLN A 350 -13.12 4.11 8.56
CA GLN A 350 -13.72 2.85 8.99
C GLN A 350 -15.19 3.04 9.42
N ALA A 351 -15.52 4.18 10.06
CA ALA A 351 -16.89 4.54 10.41
C ALA A 351 -17.71 5.08 9.21
N MET A 352 -17.20 5.02 7.97
CA MET A 352 -17.84 5.52 6.74
C MET A 352 -18.21 7.02 6.80
N ARG A 353 -17.56 7.81 7.67
CA ARG A 353 -17.74 9.27 7.78
C ARG A 353 -16.82 10.00 6.80
N PHE A 354 -17.10 9.85 5.51
CA PHE A 354 -16.21 10.31 4.43
C PHE A 354 -15.97 11.82 4.40
N GLU A 355 -16.96 12.63 4.77
CA GLU A 355 -16.79 14.10 4.81
C GLU A 355 -15.81 14.52 5.90
N ASP A 356 -15.95 13.95 7.09
CA ASP A 356 -15.07 14.26 8.22
C ASP A 356 -13.66 13.72 7.96
N ALA A 357 -13.56 12.48 7.45
CA ALA A 357 -12.28 11.89 7.05
C ALA A 357 -11.57 12.74 5.98
N PHE A 358 -12.31 13.28 5.01
CA PHE A 358 -11.77 14.19 3.99
C PHE A 358 -11.20 15.46 4.63
N THR A 359 -11.93 16.10 5.56
CA THR A 359 -11.45 17.35 6.20
C THR A 359 -10.17 17.10 6.99
N VAL A 360 -10.07 15.99 7.71
CA VAL A 360 -8.87 15.64 8.48
C VAL A 360 -7.71 15.32 7.55
N THR A 361 -7.92 14.51 6.52
CA THR A 361 -6.85 14.17 5.55
C THR A 361 -6.39 15.38 4.74
N GLN A 362 -7.28 16.30 4.40
CA GLN A 362 -6.94 17.58 3.77
C GLN A 362 -6.06 18.42 4.70
N HIS A 363 -6.37 18.44 5.99
CA HIS A 363 -5.54 19.13 6.98
C HIS A 363 -4.15 18.50 7.09
N ILE A 364 -4.05 17.16 7.14
CA ILE A 364 -2.76 16.45 7.14
C ILE A 364 -1.91 16.87 5.93
N LEU A 365 -2.48 16.81 4.72
CA LEU A 365 -1.77 17.16 3.49
C LEU A 365 -1.42 18.65 3.39
N SER A 366 -2.10 19.53 4.13
CA SER A 366 -1.73 20.93 4.25
C SER A 366 -0.55 21.16 5.19
N LEU A 367 -0.40 20.32 6.23
CA LEU A 367 0.73 20.36 7.17
C LEU A 367 1.98 19.71 6.56
N ASP A 368 1.80 18.55 5.93
CA ASP A 368 2.86 17.78 5.28
C ASP A 368 2.37 17.21 3.95
N ALA A 369 2.75 17.86 2.86
CA ALA A 369 2.41 17.42 1.50
C ALA A 369 3.09 16.11 1.09
N GLY A 370 4.12 15.67 1.83
CA GLY A 370 4.86 14.42 1.62
C GLY A 370 4.30 13.23 2.40
N PHE A 371 3.25 13.41 3.19
CA PHE A 371 2.64 12.33 3.97
C PHE A 371 1.73 11.46 3.11
N PHE A 372 2.35 10.67 2.23
CA PHE A 372 1.65 9.84 1.22
C PHE A 372 0.77 8.74 1.83
N LEU A 373 1.00 8.36 3.09
CA LEU A 373 0.18 7.37 3.78
C LEU A 373 -1.31 7.79 3.87
N ALA A 374 -1.59 9.08 3.95
CA ALA A 374 -2.97 9.59 4.00
C ALA A 374 -3.65 9.65 2.62
N LEU A 375 -2.90 9.57 1.51
CA LEU A 375 -3.46 9.71 0.16
C LEU A 375 -4.53 8.68 -0.19
N PRO A 376 -4.38 7.36 0.11
CA PRO A 376 -5.42 6.39 -0.22
C PRO A 376 -6.77 6.72 0.41
N ILE A 377 -6.79 7.11 1.69
CA ILE A 377 -8.01 7.52 2.39
C ILE A 377 -8.56 8.81 1.79
N HIS A 378 -7.71 9.80 1.56
CA HIS A 378 -8.11 11.08 0.97
C HIS A 378 -8.75 10.90 -0.42
N LEU A 379 -8.12 10.12 -1.29
CA LEU A 379 -8.63 9.80 -2.64
C LEU A 379 -9.91 8.97 -2.59
N GLY A 380 -10.00 8.02 -1.65
CA GLY A 380 -11.21 7.26 -1.41
C GLY A 380 -12.39 8.15 -0.98
N CYS A 381 -12.17 9.10 -0.06
CA CYS A 381 -13.18 10.09 0.31
C CYS A 381 -13.63 10.93 -0.90
N MET A 382 -12.69 11.37 -1.75
CA MET A 382 -13.01 12.14 -2.95
C MET A 382 -13.79 11.31 -3.99
N TYR A 383 -13.60 9.99 -4.02
CA TYR A 383 -14.40 9.10 -4.87
C TYR A 383 -15.85 9.04 -4.42
N TYR A 384 -16.10 8.88 -3.11
CA TYR A 384 -17.45 8.81 -2.54
C TYR A 384 -18.20 10.16 -2.51
N LEU A 385 -17.47 11.29 -2.61
CA LEU A 385 -18.06 12.63 -2.59
C LEU A 385 -18.09 13.24 -4.00
N PRO A 386 -19.21 13.13 -4.77
CA PRO A 386 -19.27 13.55 -6.18
C PRO A 386 -18.92 15.02 -6.40
N ARG A 387 -19.19 15.87 -5.40
CA ARG A 387 -18.83 17.31 -5.42
C ARG A 387 -17.33 17.57 -5.54
N LEU A 388 -16.48 16.60 -5.17
CA LEU A 388 -15.02 16.73 -5.17
C LEU A 388 -14.34 16.20 -6.46
N ARG A 389 -15.10 15.70 -7.44
CA ARG A 389 -14.54 15.18 -8.70
C ARG A 389 -13.63 16.17 -9.44
N PRO A 390 -13.95 17.49 -9.53
CA PRO A 390 -13.03 18.46 -10.15
C PRO A 390 -11.71 18.60 -9.36
N SER A 391 -11.78 18.62 -8.03
CA SER A 391 -10.62 18.71 -7.16
C SER A 391 -9.75 17.46 -7.25
N LEU A 392 -10.36 16.27 -7.40
CA LEU A 392 -9.66 15.00 -7.62
C LEU A 392 -8.83 15.03 -8.92
N PHE A 393 -9.38 15.58 -10.00
CA PHE A 393 -8.63 15.77 -11.26
C PHE A 393 -7.38 16.64 -11.06
N LEU A 394 -7.55 17.80 -10.42
CA LEU A 394 -6.44 18.71 -10.17
C LEU A 394 -5.38 18.09 -9.27
N LEU A 395 -5.78 17.35 -8.24
CA LEU A 395 -4.87 16.66 -7.34
C LEU A 395 -4.09 15.56 -8.06
N ALA A 396 -4.77 14.72 -8.86
CA ALA A 396 -4.14 13.67 -9.63
C ALA A 396 -3.10 14.23 -10.62
N HIS A 397 -3.42 15.34 -11.30
CA HIS A 397 -2.50 16.02 -12.20
C HIS A 397 -1.27 16.56 -11.47
N LYS A 398 -1.49 17.28 -10.35
CA LYS A 398 -0.41 17.81 -9.51
C LYS A 398 0.52 16.71 -8.98
N LEU A 399 -0.04 15.58 -8.53
CA LEU A 399 0.75 14.46 -8.02
C LEU A 399 1.59 13.81 -9.12
N THR A 400 1.04 13.62 -10.33
CA THR A 400 1.78 13.03 -11.44
C THR A 400 2.88 13.93 -11.99
N GLU A 401 2.73 15.25 -11.92
CA GLU A 401 3.78 16.20 -12.28
C GLU A 401 4.89 16.27 -11.23
N ALA A 402 4.52 16.24 -9.93
CA ALA A 402 5.48 16.38 -8.85
C ALA A 402 6.22 15.07 -8.56
N HIS A 403 5.53 13.93 -8.64
CA HIS A 403 6.03 12.61 -8.23
C HIS A 403 5.65 11.53 -9.26
N PRO A 404 6.23 11.55 -10.47
CA PRO A 404 5.88 10.61 -11.54
C PRO A 404 6.23 9.14 -11.22
N ASP A 405 7.16 8.93 -10.29
CA ASP A 405 7.63 7.59 -9.87
C ASP A 405 6.87 7.05 -8.64
N SER A 406 5.90 7.82 -8.10
CA SER A 406 5.07 7.40 -6.96
C SER A 406 3.88 6.56 -7.45
N CYS A 407 3.60 5.45 -6.77
CA CYS A 407 2.44 4.61 -7.05
C CYS A 407 1.12 5.33 -6.72
N GLU A 408 1.10 6.16 -5.67
CA GLU A 408 -0.06 6.92 -5.21
C GLU A 408 -0.51 7.95 -6.26
N ALA A 409 0.45 8.54 -7.00
CA ALA A 409 0.14 9.48 -8.07
C ALA A 409 -0.66 8.81 -9.20
N TRP A 410 -0.25 7.61 -9.63
CA TRP A 410 -0.97 6.86 -10.67
C TRP A 410 -2.25 6.23 -10.15
N TYR A 411 -2.29 5.85 -8.87
CA TYR A 411 -3.51 5.44 -8.20
C TYR A 411 -4.57 6.57 -8.20
N ALA A 412 -4.16 7.82 -7.91
CA ALA A 412 -5.05 8.98 -7.95
C ALA A 412 -5.66 9.20 -9.36
N VAL A 413 -4.87 9.03 -10.43
CA VAL A 413 -5.38 9.08 -11.81
C VAL A 413 -6.39 7.95 -12.05
N GLY A 414 -6.10 6.74 -11.59
CA GLY A 414 -7.01 5.60 -11.69
C GLY A 414 -8.35 5.85 -11.00
N ILE A 415 -8.33 6.38 -9.77
CA ILE A 415 -9.54 6.76 -9.02
C ILE A 415 -10.36 7.84 -9.74
N TRP A 416 -9.71 8.82 -10.36
CA TRP A 416 -10.42 9.82 -11.15
C TRP A 416 -11.17 9.22 -12.35
N TYR A 417 -10.51 8.31 -13.11
CA TYR A 417 -11.17 7.60 -14.21
C TYR A 417 -12.29 6.68 -13.70
N ALA A 418 -12.10 6.02 -12.56
CA ALA A 418 -13.14 5.20 -11.93
C ALA A 418 -14.36 6.06 -11.51
N ALA A 419 -14.14 7.24 -10.92
CA ALA A 419 -15.20 8.19 -10.59
C ALA A 419 -15.95 8.73 -11.83
N ALA A 420 -15.32 8.71 -13.00
CA ALA A 420 -15.94 9.02 -14.28
C ALA A 420 -16.55 7.80 -14.98
N HIS A 421 -16.62 6.63 -14.33
CA HIS A 421 -17.09 5.35 -14.85
C HIS A 421 -16.36 4.87 -16.14
N ARG A 422 -15.11 5.28 -16.31
CA ARG A 422 -14.24 4.87 -17.42
C ARG A 422 -13.32 3.73 -16.96
N TRP A 423 -13.87 2.55 -16.80
CA TRP A 423 -13.21 1.40 -16.16
C TRP A 423 -11.96 0.93 -16.92
N SER A 424 -11.99 0.88 -18.24
CA SER A 424 -10.84 0.47 -19.07
C SER A 424 -9.62 1.39 -18.91
N ASP A 425 -9.86 2.70 -18.79
CA ASP A 425 -8.77 3.66 -18.54
C ASP A 425 -8.27 3.54 -17.09
N ALA A 426 -9.19 3.43 -16.12
CA ALA A 426 -8.85 3.23 -14.72
C ALA A 426 -7.93 2.02 -14.52
N ARG A 427 -8.22 0.88 -15.17
CA ARG A 427 -7.39 -0.34 -15.14
C ARG A 427 -5.94 -0.11 -15.56
N ARG A 428 -5.73 0.66 -16.61
CA ARG A 428 -4.37 0.97 -17.09
C ARG A 428 -3.54 1.68 -16.02
N TYR A 429 -4.15 2.60 -15.28
CA TYR A 429 -3.46 3.36 -14.26
C TYR A 429 -3.31 2.60 -12.94
N PHE A 430 -4.29 1.80 -12.54
CA PHE A 430 -4.16 0.88 -11.41
C PHE A 430 -3.09 -0.19 -11.66
N SER A 431 -3.02 -0.74 -12.87
CA SER A 431 -1.94 -1.65 -13.27
C SER A 431 -0.58 -0.96 -13.22
N LYS A 432 -0.48 0.31 -13.67
CA LYS A 432 0.78 1.06 -13.57
C LYS A 432 1.19 1.31 -12.12
N ALA A 433 0.24 1.66 -11.25
CA ALA A 433 0.50 1.84 -9.82
C ALA A 433 0.99 0.53 -9.16
N SER A 434 0.38 -0.62 -9.47
CA SER A 434 0.78 -1.93 -8.94
C SER A 434 2.12 -2.44 -9.48
N LEU A 435 2.58 -1.95 -10.65
CA LEU A 435 3.90 -2.24 -11.19
C LEU A 435 4.99 -1.40 -10.51
N LEU A 436 4.70 -0.13 -10.17
CA LEU A 436 5.63 0.74 -9.45
C LEU A 436 5.85 0.27 -8.01
N ASP A 437 4.78 -0.05 -7.32
CA ASP A 437 4.85 -0.69 -6.00
C ASP A 437 3.95 -1.93 -5.93
N PRO A 438 4.53 -3.13 -6.05
CA PRO A 438 3.79 -4.39 -5.95
C PRO A 438 3.17 -4.66 -4.58
N ARG A 439 3.55 -3.89 -3.54
CA ARG A 439 3.03 -4.01 -2.16
C ARG A 439 1.91 -3.03 -1.84
N PHE A 440 1.55 -2.16 -2.76
CA PHE A 440 0.47 -1.20 -2.58
C PHE A 440 -0.90 -1.87 -2.76
N VAL A 441 -1.48 -2.37 -1.66
CA VAL A 441 -2.75 -3.12 -1.62
C VAL A 441 -3.91 -2.39 -2.29
N PRO A 442 -4.12 -1.05 -2.08
CA PRO A 442 -5.26 -0.36 -2.66
C PRO A 442 -5.32 -0.43 -4.20
N SER A 443 -4.16 -0.44 -4.88
CA SER A 443 -4.16 -0.53 -6.35
C SER A 443 -4.61 -1.89 -6.87
N TRP A 444 -4.26 -2.99 -6.18
CA TRP A 444 -4.69 -4.33 -6.56
C TRP A 444 -6.18 -4.54 -6.37
N ILE A 445 -6.74 -4.03 -5.26
CA ILE A 445 -8.18 -4.09 -4.99
C ILE A 445 -8.94 -3.24 -6.02
N ALA A 446 -8.51 -1.99 -6.26
CA ALA A 446 -9.14 -1.11 -7.23
C ALA A 446 -9.05 -1.66 -8.68
N PHE A 447 -7.95 -2.35 -9.01
CA PHE A 447 -7.81 -3.05 -10.29
C PHE A 447 -8.87 -4.15 -10.44
N GLY A 448 -9.09 -4.97 -9.40
CA GLY A 448 -10.17 -5.96 -9.37
C GLY A 448 -11.56 -5.33 -9.47
N HIS A 449 -11.83 -4.27 -8.70
CA HIS A 449 -13.12 -3.55 -8.76
C HIS A 449 -13.43 -2.99 -10.15
N SER A 450 -12.41 -2.58 -10.91
CA SER A 450 -12.62 -2.06 -12.26
C SER A 450 -13.16 -3.11 -13.23
N PHE A 451 -12.88 -4.40 -13.02
CA PHE A 451 -13.46 -5.50 -13.77
C PHE A 451 -14.86 -5.86 -13.23
N ALA A 452 -15.00 -5.95 -11.90
CA ALA A 452 -16.26 -6.28 -11.26
C ALA A 452 -17.38 -5.30 -11.63
N LEU A 453 -17.08 -3.99 -11.61
CA LEU A 453 -18.05 -2.94 -11.96
C LEU A 453 -18.37 -2.84 -13.46
N GLU A 454 -17.56 -3.45 -14.32
CA GLU A 454 -17.85 -3.60 -15.76
C GLU A 454 -18.60 -4.91 -16.07
N GLY A 455 -18.75 -5.78 -15.05
CA GLY A 455 -19.45 -7.06 -15.18
C GLY A 455 -18.56 -8.22 -15.65
N GLU A 456 -17.24 -8.03 -15.65
CA GLU A 456 -16.27 -9.05 -16.07
C GLU A 456 -15.78 -9.88 -14.85
N SER A 457 -16.70 -10.64 -14.23
CA SER A 457 -16.44 -11.37 -12.98
C SER A 457 -15.24 -12.33 -13.03
N ASP A 458 -14.99 -13.00 -14.15
CA ASP A 458 -13.85 -13.94 -14.30
C ASP A 458 -12.49 -13.21 -14.16
N GLN A 459 -12.40 -12.04 -14.79
CA GLN A 459 -11.19 -11.21 -14.72
C GLN A 459 -11.04 -10.56 -13.33
N ALA A 460 -12.15 -10.16 -12.72
CA ALA A 460 -12.20 -9.65 -11.36
C ALA A 460 -11.68 -10.72 -10.36
N ILE A 461 -12.18 -11.96 -10.44
CA ILE A 461 -11.72 -13.08 -9.61
C ILE A 461 -10.22 -13.34 -9.80
N THR A 462 -9.73 -13.29 -11.05
CA THR A 462 -8.29 -13.47 -11.34
C THR A 462 -7.44 -12.36 -10.68
N ALA A 463 -7.90 -11.11 -10.77
CA ALA A 463 -7.23 -9.97 -10.15
C ALA A 463 -7.21 -10.07 -8.62
N TYR A 464 -8.36 -10.36 -8.00
CA TYR A 464 -8.47 -10.55 -6.55
C TYR A 464 -7.68 -11.77 -6.05
N SER A 465 -7.65 -12.87 -6.82
CA SER A 465 -6.84 -14.06 -6.49
C SER A 465 -5.34 -13.73 -6.49
N THR A 466 -4.90 -12.87 -7.41
CA THR A 466 -3.52 -12.40 -7.41
C THR A 466 -3.23 -11.53 -6.19
N ALA A 467 -4.17 -10.64 -5.81
CA ALA A 467 -4.08 -9.85 -4.59
C ALA A 467 -4.06 -10.74 -3.33
N ALA A 468 -4.96 -11.73 -3.21
CA ALA A 468 -5.01 -12.65 -2.08
C ALA A 468 -3.72 -13.45 -1.90
N ARG A 469 -3.09 -13.87 -3.01
CA ARG A 469 -1.79 -14.57 -2.97
C ARG A 469 -0.65 -13.67 -2.50
N LYS A 470 -0.65 -12.39 -2.92
CA LYS A 470 0.38 -11.42 -2.51
C LYS A 470 0.20 -10.94 -1.07
N PHE A 471 -1.02 -10.86 -0.61
CA PHE A 471 -1.40 -10.36 0.72
C PHE A 471 -2.26 -11.39 1.46
N PRO A 472 -1.65 -12.49 1.91
CA PRO A 472 -2.40 -13.60 2.52
C PRO A 472 -3.12 -13.20 3.82
N GLN A 473 -2.63 -12.17 4.51
CA GLN A 473 -3.21 -11.63 5.75
C GLN A 473 -4.33 -10.60 5.51
N ALA A 474 -4.56 -10.20 4.25
CA ALA A 474 -5.65 -9.28 3.92
C ALA A 474 -6.91 -10.10 3.58
N GLY A 475 -7.96 -9.99 4.40
CA GLY A 475 -9.24 -10.69 4.18
C GLY A 475 -10.05 -10.14 3.00
N LEU A 476 -9.92 -8.83 2.70
CA LEU A 476 -10.71 -8.15 1.67
C LEU A 476 -10.65 -8.79 0.27
N PRO A 477 -9.49 -9.17 -0.29
CA PRO A 477 -9.47 -9.83 -1.59
C PRO A 477 -10.27 -11.13 -1.63
N ARG A 478 -10.24 -11.93 -0.54
CA ARG A 478 -11.02 -13.18 -0.42
C ARG A 478 -12.52 -12.90 -0.33
N LEU A 479 -12.90 -11.85 0.39
CA LEU A 479 -14.29 -11.39 0.45
C LEU A 479 -14.82 -11.04 -0.95
N PHE A 480 -14.05 -10.24 -1.73
CA PHE A 480 -14.47 -9.87 -3.08
C PHE A 480 -14.50 -11.05 -4.06
N ILE A 481 -13.60 -12.05 -3.92
CA ILE A 481 -13.73 -13.30 -4.67
C ILE A 481 -15.05 -13.98 -4.35
N GLY A 482 -15.41 -14.07 -3.08
CA GLY A 482 -16.67 -14.66 -2.64
C GLY A 482 -17.90 -13.95 -3.22
N MET A 483 -17.87 -12.63 -3.24
CA MET A 483 -18.95 -11.80 -3.86
C MET A 483 -19.08 -12.08 -5.36
N GLU A 484 -17.98 -12.10 -6.11
CA GLU A 484 -18.00 -12.41 -7.54
C GLU A 484 -18.45 -13.85 -7.83
N GLN A 485 -18.11 -14.80 -6.97
CA GLN A 485 -18.60 -16.18 -7.08
C GLN A 485 -20.12 -16.25 -6.82
N LEU A 486 -20.67 -15.40 -5.95
CA LEU A 486 -22.14 -15.27 -5.79
C LEU A 486 -22.80 -14.71 -7.05
N VAL A 487 -22.21 -13.70 -7.67
CA VAL A 487 -22.71 -13.13 -8.94
C VAL A 487 -22.76 -14.19 -10.04
N GLN A 488 -21.73 -15.06 -10.10
CA GLN A 488 -21.69 -16.20 -11.04
C GLN A 488 -22.62 -17.37 -10.66
N GLY A 489 -23.23 -17.34 -9.47
CA GLY A 489 -24.10 -18.42 -8.98
C GLY A 489 -23.36 -19.61 -8.36
N ASN A 490 -22.05 -19.55 -8.18
CA ASN A 490 -21.21 -20.59 -7.59
C ASN A 490 -21.25 -20.57 -6.06
N ARG A 491 -22.40 -20.91 -5.47
CA ARG A 491 -22.69 -20.74 -4.04
C ARG A 491 -21.70 -21.46 -3.10
N SER A 492 -21.31 -22.68 -3.44
CA SER A 492 -20.40 -23.49 -2.62
C SER A 492 -18.97 -22.91 -2.58
N LEU A 493 -18.48 -22.42 -3.72
CA LEU A 493 -17.19 -21.74 -3.79
C LEU A 493 -17.23 -20.38 -3.09
N ALA A 494 -18.33 -19.65 -3.26
CA ALA A 494 -18.55 -18.39 -2.56
C ALA A 494 -18.47 -18.55 -1.03
N LEU A 495 -19.19 -19.55 -0.48
CA LEU A 495 -19.14 -19.85 0.96
C LEU A 495 -17.72 -20.14 1.43
N LEU A 496 -16.96 -20.96 0.71
CA LEU A 496 -15.59 -21.31 1.08
C LEU A 496 -14.69 -20.05 1.16
N PHE A 497 -14.77 -19.15 0.17
CA PHE A 497 -13.98 -17.92 0.17
C PHE A 497 -14.45 -16.93 1.25
N LEU A 498 -15.75 -16.82 1.48
CA LEU A 498 -16.33 -15.95 2.49
C LEU A 498 -16.03 -16.44 3.92
N GLU A 499 -16.03 -17.75 4.16
CA GLU A 499 -15.59 -18.32 5.44
C GLU A 499 -14.10 -18.06 5.69
N SER A 500 -13.25 -18.29 4.68
CA SER A 500 -11.84 -17.96 4.79
C SER A 500 -11.58 -16.44 4.95
N ALA A 501 -12.44 -15.57 4.39
CA ALA A 501 -12.35 -14.14 4.63
C ALA A 501 -12.77 -13.77 6.05
N ALA A 502 -13.74 -14.47 6.63
CA ALA A 502 -14.25 -14.21 7.96
C ALA A 502 -13.24 -14.51 9.08
N GLU A 503 -12.25 -15.37 8.83
CA GLU A 503 -11.13 -15.60 9.76
C GLU A 503 -10.34 -14.32 10.05
N GLU A 504 -10.23 -13.42 9.05
CA GLU A 504 -9.51 -12.14 9.18
C GLU A 504 -10.45 -10.93 9.33
N LEU A 505 -11.74 -11.08 8.96
CA LEU A 505 -12.74 -10.01 8.92
C LEU A 505 -13.95 -10.36 9.82
N GLU A 506 -13.70 -10.90 11.01
CA GLU A 506 -14.76 -11.37 11.90
C GLU A 506 -15.76 -10.27 12.27
N SER A 507 -15.28 -9.04 12.46
CA SER A 507 -16.09 -7.89 12.85
C SER A 507 -16.50 -6.99 11.66
N ASP A 508 -16.37 -7.46 10.42
CA ASP A 508 -16.76 -6.67 9.25
C ASP A 508 -18.25 -6.96 8.90
N PRO A 509 -19.14 -5.93 8.96
CA PRO A 509 -20.55 -6.12 8.65
C PRO A 509 -20.80 -6.59 7.20
N LEU A 510 -19.94 -6.17 6.25
CA LEU A 510 -20.05 -6.60 4.86
C LEU A 510 -19.79 -8.11 4.72
N CYS A 511 -18.75 -8.62 5.39
CA CYS A 511 -18.44 -10.05 5.36
C CYS A 511 -19.59 -10.88 5.93
N ALA A 512 -20.18 -10.45 7.05
CA ALA A 512 -21.34 -11.12 7.67
C ALA A 512 -22.56 -11.09 6.74
N ASN A 513 -22.83 -9.95 6.07
CA ASN A 513 -23.93 -9.84 5.09
C ASN A 513 -23.74 -10.79 3.90
N GLU A 514 -22.57 -10.81 3.28
CA GLU A 514 -22.34 -11.62 2.08
C GLU A 514 -22.36 -13.12 2.38
N ARG A 515 -21.88 -13.53 3.57
CA ARG A 515 -22.05 -14.90 4.08
C ARG A 515 -23.55 -15.23 4.27
N GLY A 516 -24.30 -14.29 4.84
CA GLY A 516 -25.76 -14.42 4.99
C GLY A 516 -26.46 -14.60 3.65
N VAL A 517 -26.08 -13.81 2.61
CA VAL A 517 -26.62 -13.93 1.26
C VAL A 517 -26.30 -15.31 0.66
N ALA A 518 -25.07 -15.80 0.82
CA ALA A 518 -24.66 -17.11 0.33
C ALA A 518 -25.47 -18.26 0.98
N LEU A 519 -25.69 -18.20 2.29
CA LEU A 519 -26.51 -19.17 3.04
C LEU A 519 -27.99 -19.07 2.66
N PHE A 520 -28.50 -17.85 2.49
CA PHE A 520 -29.88 -17.63 2.06
C PHE A 520 -30.15 -18.26 0.68
N LEU A 521 -29.23 -18.04 -0.28
CA LEU A 521 -29.30 -18.63 -1.61
C LEU A 521 -29.11 -20.17 -1.59
N SER A 522 -28.42 -20.71 -0.60
CA SER A 522 -28.24 -22.16 -0.37
C SER A 522 -29.43 -22.81 0.36
N GLY A 523 -30.40 -22.01 0.82
CA GLY A 523 -31.61 -22.49 1.51
C GLY A 523 -31.51 -22.56 3.03
N GLN A 524 -30.38 -22.22 3.63
CA GLN A 524 -30.14 -22.16 5.06
C GLN A 524 -30.63 -20.82 5.64
N VAL A 525 -31.94 -20.58 5.59
CA VAL A 525 -32.53 -19.26 5.86
C VAL A 525 -32.38 -18.83 7.32
N THR A 526 -32.42 -19.78 8.28
CA THR A 526 -32.27 -19.47 9.71
C THR A 526 -30.87 -18.98 10.06
N GLU A 527 -29.85 -19.62 9.50
CA GLU A 527 -28.45 -19.23 9.69
C GLU A 527 -28.16 -17.89 9.02
N ALA A 528 -28.70 -17.69 7.79
CA ALA A 528 -28.60 -16.41 7.08
C ALA A 528 -29.22 -15.25 7.89
N MET A 529 -30.40 -15.47 8.50
CA MET A 529 -31.05 -14.47 9.36
C MET A 529 -30.15 -14.05 10.53
N HIS A 530 -29.50 -15.01 11.20
CA HIS A 530 -28.57 -14.71 12.30
C HIS A 530 -27.37 -13.86 11.83
N LEU A 531 -26.82 -14.16 10.66
CA LEU A 531 -25.71 -13.37 10.09
C LEU A 531 -26.14 -11.95 9.69
N PHE A 532 -27.34 -11.76 9.17
CA PHE A 532 -27.86 -10.42 8.87
C PHE A 532 -28.07 -9.61 10.15
N LEU A 533 -28.60 -10.23 11.22
CA LEU A 533 -28.72 -9.58 12.53
C LEU A 533 -27.34 -9.22 13.11
N GLN A 534 -26.38 -10.11 13.01
CA GLN A 534 -24.99 -9.84 13.40
C GLN A 534 -24.42 -8.65 12.61
N ALA A 535 -24.61 -8.60 11.29
CA ALA A 535 -24.15 -7.49 10.44
C ALA A 535 -24.73 -6.15 10.88
N ILE A 536 -26.02 -6.08 11.19
CA ILE A 536 -26.70 -4.86 11.66
C ILE A 536 -26.15 -4.45 13.05
N GLN A 537 -25.98 -5.41 13.95
CA GLN A 537 -25.43 -5.15 15.28
C GLN A 537 -24.01 -4.61 15.18
N THR A 538 -23.13 -5.25 14.42
CA THR A 538 -21.74 -4.83 14.24
C THR A 538 -21.66 -3.44 13.60
N ALA A 539 -22.51 -3.17 12.58
CA ALA A 539 -22.59 -1.84 11.95
C ALA A 539 -23.01 -0.74 12.95
N SER A 540 -23.91 -1.05 13.89
CA SER A 540 -24.33 -0.10 14.93
C SER A 540 -23.24 0.11 15.98
N GLU A 541 -22.52 -0.93 16.37
CA GLU A 541 -21.39 -0.86 17.31
C GLU A 541 -20.22 -0.06 16.77
N THR A 542 -19.95 -0.18 15.47
CA THR A 542 -18.92 0.57 14.74
C THR A 542 -19.36 1.99 14.34
N GLN A 543 -20.57 2.40 14.73
CA GLN A 543 -21.15 3.72 14.44
C GLN A 543 -21.24 4.04 12.94
N HIS A 544 -21.43 3.04 12.09
CA HIS A 544 -21.67 3.24 10.68
C HIS A 544 -22.99 3.98 10.43
N PRO A 545 -23.10 4.83 9.41
CA PRO A 545 -24.36 5.46 9.04
C PRO A 545 -25.36 4.38 8.62
N ALA A 546 -26.55 4.40 9.25
CA ALA A 546 -27.56 3.37 9.02
C ALA A 546 -27.97 3.28 7.53
N SER A 547 -27.94 4.38 6.80
CA SER A 547 -28.25 4.41 5.36
C SER A 547 -27.32 3.55 4.51
N ALA A 548 -26.07 3.33 4.94
CA ALA A 548 -25.13 2.46 4.22
C ALA A 548 -25.52 0.97 4.28
N TRP A 549 -26.38 0.59 5.24
CA TRP A 549 -26.76 -0.80 5.50
C TRP A 549 -28.22 -1.10 5.16
N SER A 550 -28.90 -0.25 4.36
CA SER A 550 -30.26 -0.48 3.88
C SER A 550 -30.42 -1.85 3.19
N ALA A 551 -29.42 -2.27 2.40
CA ALA A 551 -29.42 -3.59 1.75
C ALA A 551 -29.44 -4.77 2.74
N VAL A 552 -28.81 -4.65 3.93
CA VAL A 552 -28.83 -5.71 4.93
C VAL A 552 -30.22 -5.85 5.56
N HIS A 553 -30.91 -4.73 5.83
CA HIS A 553 -32.30 -4.74 6.25
C HIS A 553 -33.21 -5.37 5.20
N LEU A 554 -32.96 -5.10 3.91
CA LEU A 554 -33.70 -5.73 2.80
C LEU A 554 -33.49 -7.26 2.84
N ASN A 555 -32.23 -7.71 2.94
CA ASN A 555 -31.90 -9.14 2.99
C ASN A 555 -32.54 -9.83 4.21
N LEU A 556 -32.50 -9.18 5.38
CA LEU A 556 -33.14 -9.69 6.60
C LEU A 556 -34.66 -9.80 6.42
N GLY A 557 -35.32 -8.79 5.85
CA GLY A 557 -36.75 -8.81 5.53
C GLY A 557 -37.09 -9.95 4.57
N MET A 558 -36.25 -10.20 3.56
CA MET A 558 -36.42 -11.34 2.63
C MET A 558 -36.26 -12.70 3.35
N ALA A 559 -35.36 -12.79 4.32
CA ALA A 559 -35.20 -13.99 5.16
C ALA A 559 -36.42 -14.23 6.04
N TYR A 560 -36.93 -13.20 6.73
CA TYR A 560 -38.16 -13.30 7.51
C TYR A 560 -39.36 -13.71 6.66
N ARG A 561 -39.52 -13.14 5.46
CA ARG A 561 -40.56 -13.51 4.52
C ARG A 561 -40.51 -14.97 4.11
N ARG A 562 -39.30 -15.56 3.90
CA ARG A 562 -39.15 -17.00 3.62
C ARG A 562 -39.49 -17.86 4.82
N LEU A 563 -39.29 -17.37 6.04
CA LEU A 563 -39.65 -18.03 7.28
C LEU A 563 -41.13 -17.83 7.66
N HIS A 564 -41.93 -17.20 6.80
CA HIS A 564 -43.36 -16.87 7.04
C HIS A 564 -43.58 -15.95 8.27
N ARG A 565 -42.57 -15.11 8.59
CA ARG A 565 -42.66 -14.07 9.64
C ARG A 565 -42.94 -12.72 8.95
N ASP A 566 -44.16 -12.53 8.47
CA ASP A 566 -44.51 -11.38 7.63
C ASP A 566 -44.53 -10.05 8.34
N ASP A 567 -44.85 -10.02 9.61
CA ASP A 567 -44.86 -8.79 10.41
C ASP A 567 -43.43 -8.26 10.62
N ASP A 568 -42.49 -9.15 10.98
CA ASP A 568 -41.08 -8.78 11.10
C ASP A 568 -40.48 -8.38 9.75
N ALA A 569 -40.85 -9.07 8.67
CA ALA A 569 -40.41 -8.72 7.32
C ALA A 569 -40.90 -7.32 6.92
N ARG A 570 -42.16 -7.00 7.24
CA ARG A 570 -42.76 -5.69 6.98
C ARG A 570 -42.02 -4.57 7.71
N GLU A 571 -41.67 -4.78 8.97
CA GLU A 571 -40.89 -3.83 9.78
C GLU A 571 -39.53 -3.55 9.13
N CYS A 572 -38.83 -4.62 8.72
CA CYS A 572 -37.54 -4.50 8.04
C CYS A 572 -37.66 -3.70 6.73
N PHE A 573 -38.66 -3.97 5.88
CA PHE A 573 -38.85 -3.27 4.62
C PHE A 573 -39.25 -1.81 4.81
N LEU A 574 -40.07 -1.50 5.82
CA LEU A 574 -40.39 -0.10 6.15
C LEU A 574 -39.12 0.63 6.61
N ARG A 575 -38.26 -0.05 7.37
CA ARG A 575 -36.98 0.52 7.78
C ARG A 575 -36.06 0.79 6.57
N VAL A 576 -36.08 -0.07 5.55
CA VAL A 576 -35.32 0.20 4.30
C VAL A 576 -35.82 1.48 3.64
N ILE A 577 -37.15 1.67 3.53
CA ILE A 577 -37.74 2.87 2.92
C ILE A 577 -37.39 4.15 3.70
N GLU A 578 -37.37 4.07 5.04
CA GLU A 578 -36.92 5.19 5.86
C GLU A 578 -35.45 5.57 5.61
N LEU A 579 -34.57 4.58 5.35
CA LEU A 579 -33.14 4.77 5.10
C LEU A 579 -32.86 5.17 3.64
N ASP A 580 -33.59 4.57 2.72
CA ASP A 580 -33.47 4.80 1.27
C ASP A 580 -34.84 4.73 0.60
N ALA A 581 -35.48 5.88 0.43
CA ALA A 581 -36.80 5.98 -0.22
C ALA A 581 -36.81 5.63 -1.72
N ALA A 582 -35.62 5.49 -2.34
CA ALA A 582 -35.52 5.12 -3.76
C ALA A 582 -35.32 3.60 -3.98
N CYS A 583 -35.39 2.78 -2.94
CA CYS A 583 -35.24 1.34 -3.04
C CYS A 583 -36.51 0.63 -3.55
N ALA A 584 -36.71 0.55 -4.86
CA ALA A 584 -37.84 -0.13 -5.48
C ALA A 584 -38.09 -1.57 -4.98
N PRO A 585 -37.06 -2.43 -4.78
CA PRO A 585 -37.22 -3.79 -4.25
C PRO A 585 -37.93 -3.85 -2.88
N ALA A 586 -37.75 -2.83 -2.01
CA ALA A 586 -38.38 -2.81 -0.70
C ALA A 586 -39.91 -2.63 -0.81
N TYR A 587 -40.37 -1.75 -1.68
CA TYR A 587 -41.81 -1.55 -1.97
C TYR A 587 -42.46 -2.80 -2.56
N ILE A 588 -41.77 -3.45 -3.50
CA ILE A 588 -42.26 -4.71 -4.09
C ILE A 588 -42.33 -5.81 -3.02
N ALA A 589 -41.35 -5.90 -2.16
CA ALA A 589 -41.33 -6.87 -1.06
C ALA A 589 -42.46 -6.61 -0.04
N LEU A 590 -42.78 -5.36 0.28
CA LEU A 590 -43.95 -4.99 1.08
C LEU A 590 -45.26 -5.41 0.38
N GLY A 591 -45.37 -5.17 -0.91
CA GLY A 591 -46.51 -5.65 -1.71
C GLY A 591 -46.65 -7.17 -1.64
N MET A 592 -45.56 -7.93 -1.69
CA MET A 592 -45.59 -9.38 -1.55
C MET A 592 -46.06 -9.83 -0.14
N CYS A 593 -45.68 -9.10 0.94
CA CYS A 593 -46.20 -9.40 2.29
C CYS A 593 -47.71 -9.11 2.38
N ALA A 594 -48.17 -7.95 1.91
CA ALA A 594 -49.56 -7.58 1.88
C ALA A 594 -50.41 -8.57 1.04
N HIS A 595 -49.89 -8.99 -0.12
CA HIS A 595 -50.55 -9.96 -0.98
C HIS A 595 -50.73 -11.30 -0.28
N ARG A 596 -49.74 -11.80 0.42
CA ARG A 596 -49.82 -13.05 1.18
C ARG A 596 -50.77 -12.96 2.40
N GLN A 597 -50.88 -11.80 3.02
CA GLN A 597 -51.87 -11.51 4.07
C GLN A 597 -53.29 -11.34 3.59
N GLY A 598 -53.52 -11.32 2.26
CA GLY A 598 -54.84 -11.14 1.63
C GLY A 598 -55.24 -9.67 1.44
N ASP A 599 -54.42 -8.71 1.82
CA ASP A 599 -54.62 -7.28 1.56
C ASP A 599 -54.22 -6.94 0.11
N LEU A 600 -55.10 -7.32 -0.82
CA LEU A 600 -54.85 -7.06 -2.26
C LEU A 600 -54.83 -5.57 -2.59
N ALA A 601 -55.58 -4.75 -1.85
CA ALA A 601 -55.63 -3.31 -2.12
C ALA A 601 -54.31 -2.64 -1.71
N GLY A 602 -53.79 -2.99 -0.52
CA GLY A 602 -52.50 -2.55 -0.06
C GLY A 602 -51.35 -3.07 -0.95
N ALA A 603 -51.42 -4.34 -1.38
CA ALA A 603 -50.42 -4.93 -2.28
C ALA A 603 -50.32 -4.17 -3.61
N VAL A 604 -51.43 -3.88 -4.25
CA VAL A 604 -51.48 -3.08 -5.49
C VAL A 604 -50.88 -1.69 -5.32
N GLY A 605 -51.18 -1.02 -4.17
CA GLY A 605 -50.59 0.27 -3.85
C GLY A 605 -49.06 0.22 -3.77
N TRP A 606 -48.53 -0.75 -3.02
CA TRP A 606 -47.06 -0.92 -2.84
C TRP A 606 -46.35 -1.28 -4.16
N TYR A 607 -46.96 -2.13 -5.01
CA TYR A 607 -46.38 -2.45 -6.32
C TYR A 607 -46.36 -1.23 -7.25
N HIS A 608 -47.39 -0.37 -7.23
CA HIS A 608 -47.40 0.87 -8.01
C HIS A 608 -46.31 1.85 -7.54
N GLU A 609 -46.10 1.97 -6.24
CA GLU A 609 -45.02 2.81 -5.72
C GLU A 609 -43.65 2.29 -6.14
N GLY A 610 -43.40 0.97 -6.03
CA GLY A 610 -42.17 0.35 -6.48
C GLY A 610 -41.91 0.53 -7.97
N LEU A 611 -42.94 0.30 -8.81
CA LEU A 611 -42.87 0.52 -10.27
C LEU A 611 -42.79 2.00 -10.65
N GLY A 612 -43.23 2.91 -9.79
CA GLY A 612 -42.99 4.34 -9.94
C GLY A 612 -41.53 4.73 -9.86
N ILE A 613 -40.73 4.00 -9.07
CA ILE A 613 -39.29 4.17 -8.93
C ILE A 613 -38.55 3.45 -10.07
N ASP A 614 -38.85 2.15 -10.28
CA ASP A 614 -38.27 1.35 -11.38
C ASP A 614 -39.38 0.76 -12.27
N PRO A 615 -39.77 1.46 -13.34
CA PRO A 615 -40.83 1.00 -14.27
C PRO A 615 -40.47 -0.24 -15.07
N ARG A 616 -39.19 -0.69 -15.05
CA ARG A 616 -38.71 -1.81 -15.86
C ARG A 616 -38.60 -3.11 -15.08
N ASP A 617 -38.91 -3.10 -13.78
CA ASP A 617 -38.83 -4.31 -12.98
C ASP A 617 -39.84 -5.36 -13.43
N PRO A 618 -39.38 -6.51 -13.99
CA PRO A 618 -40.29 -7.56 -14.49
C PRO A 618 -41.04 -8.23 -13.35
N VAL A 619 -40.42 -8.35 -12.15
CA VAL A 619 -41.05 -9.01 -11.00
C VAL A 619 -42.22 -8.16 -10.47
N GLY A 620 -42.00 -6.85 -10.34
CA GLY A 620 -43.03 -5.92 -9.91
C GLY A 620 -44.21 -5.87 -10.86
N THR A 621 -43.96 -5.87 -12.18
CA THR A 621 -45.04 -5.85 -13.20
C THR A 621 -45.85 -7.13 -13.20
N GLU A 622 -45.23 -8.30 -13.07
CA GLU A 622 -45.90 -9.60 -13.00
C GLU A 622 -46.75 -9.73 -11.72
N LEU A 623 -46.16 -9.37 -10.56
CA LEU A 623 -46.88 -9.41 -9.29
C LEU A 623 -48.07 -8.42 -9.24
N LEU A 624 -47.94 -7.26 -9.85
CA LEU A 624 -49.02 -6.31 -9.96
C LEU A 624 -50.16 -6.90 -10.79
N ALA A 625 -49.86 -7.52 -11.94
CA ALA A 625 -50.89 -8.17 -12.78
C ALA A 625 -51.62 -9.26 -12.00
N ILE A 626 -50.91 -10.16 -11.31
CA ILE A 626 -51.49 -11.21 -10.47
C ILE A 626 -52.39 -10.62 -9.35
N ALA A 627 -51.95 -9.53 -8.71
CA ALA A 627 -52.71 -8.89 -7.64
C ALA A 627 -53.99 -8.21 -8.17
N LEU A 628 -53.94 -7.62 -9.38
CA LEU A 628 -55.11 -7.03 -10.02
C LEU A 628 -56.10 -8.10 -10.43
N ASP A 629 -55.66 -9.22 -11.01
CA ASP A 629 -56.51 -10.34 -11.39
C ASP A 629 -57.17 -10.96 -10.16
N ALA A 630 -56.42 -11.19 -9.09
CA ALA A 630 -56.95 -11.71 -7.81
C ALA A 630 -58.00 -10.74 -7.19
N ARG A 631 -57.74 -9.42 -7.28
CA ARG A 631 -58.68 -8.40 -6.79
C ARG A 631 -59.97 -8.35 -7.67
N ALA A 632 -59.84 -8.48 -9.00
CA ALA A 632 -60.97 -8.57 -9.89
C ALA A 632 -61.84 -9.81 -9.60
N ALA A 633 -61.21 -10.96 -9.34
CA ALA A 633 -61.88 -12.19 -8.96
C ALA A 633 -62.64 -12.08 -7.62
N GLN A 634 -62.07 -11.39 -6.60
CA GLN A 634 -62.77 -11.11 -5.33
C GLN A 634 -63.98 -10.18 -5.49
N GLY A 635 -63.96 -9.30 -6.48
CA GLY A 635 -65.07 -8.38 -6.77
C GLY A 635 -66.20 -8.97 -7.62
N LEU A 636 -66.02 -10.16 -8.18
CA LEU A 636 -67.05 -10.85 -8.96
C LEU A 636 -67.99 -11.63 -8.01
N PRO A 637 -69.35 -11.47 -8.12
CA PRO A 637 -70.26 -12.34 -7.40
C PRO A 637 -70.04 -13.80 -7.78
N GLU A 638 -70.12 -14.71 -6.77
CA GLU A 638 -69.86 -16.16 -6.95
C GLU A 638 -70.64 -16.78 -8.14
N ALA A 639 -71.80 -16.23 -8.47
CA ALA A 639 -72.64 -16.66 -9.64
C ALA A 639 -72.00 -16.34 -11.01
N LEU A 640 -71.08 -15.35 -11.12
CA LEU A 640 -70.36 -15.01 -12.34
C LEU A 640 -69.02 -15.76 -12.47
N ALA A 641 -68.42 -16.14 -11.38
CA ALA A 641 -67.18 -16.94 -11.37
C ALA A 641 -67.43 -18.35 -11.94
N LEU A 642 -68.57 -18.96 -11.59
CA LEU A 642 -68.96 -20.28 -12.12
C LEU A 642 -69.27 -20.23 -13.62
N SER A 643 -69.74 -19.09 -14.17
CA SER A 643 -70.07 -18.95 -15.62
C SER A 643 -68.85 -18.79 -16.51
N VAL A 644 -67.71 -18.35 -15.96
CA VAL A 644 -66.47 -18.20 -16.72
C VAL A 644 -65.77 -19.55 -16.91
N ASP A 645 -65.83 -20.45 -15.91
CA ASP A 645 -65.31 -21.80 -16.01
C ASP A 645 -66.09 -22.66 -17.02
N GLU A 646 -67.44 -22.52 -17.07
CA GLU A 646 -68.28 -23.22 -18.06
C GLU A 646 -68.06 -22.72 -19.50
N THR A 647 -67.75 -21.45 -19.70
CA THR A 647 -67.44 -20.92 -21.04
C THR A 647 -66.07 -21.28 -21.55
N SER A 648 -65.10 -21.47 -20.71
CA SER A 648 -63.75 -21.94 -21.12
C SER A 648 -63.75 -23.43 -21.54
N VAL A 649 -64.55 -24.26 -20.85
CA VAL A 649 -64.72 -25.69 -21.21
C VAL A 649 -65.51 -25.83 -22.52
N SER A 650 -66.51 -24.99 -22.80
CA SER A 650 -67.25 -25.05 -24.03
C SER A 650 -66.50 -24.53 -25.26
N MET A 651 -65.52 -23.69 -25.12
CA MET A 651 -64.64 -23.27 -26.22
C MET A 651 -63.58 -24.31 -26.60
N GLU A 652 -63.11 -25.11 -25.66
CA GLU A 652 -62.17 -26.21 -25.96
C GLU A 652 -62.85 -27.38 -26.69
N GLU A 653 -64.11 -27.67 -26.36
CA GLU A 653 -64.91 -28.71 -27.10
C GLU A 653 -65.28 -28.27 -28.50
N SER A 654 -65.42 -26.96 -28.79
CA SER A 654 -65.74 -26.48 -30.13
C SER A 654 -64.56 -26.34 -31.10
N SER A 655 -63.28 -26.44 -30.57
CA SER A 655 -62.11 -26.46 -31.42
C SER A 655 -61.56 -27.87 -31.74
N ALA A 656 -62.18 -28.91 -31.23
CA ALA A 656 -61.82 -30.30 -31.44
C ALA A 656 -62.83 -31.06 -32.37
N ALA A 657 -63.80 -30.38 -33.04
CA ALA A 657 -64.68 -30.97 -34.05
C ALA A 657 -64.33 -30.49 -35.48
#